data_c88d8e4e1301b360558420d07294d05a
#
_entry.id   c88d8e4e1301b360558420d07294d05a
#
_cell.length_a   1.000
_cell.length_b   1.000
_cell.length_c   1.000
_cell.angle_alpha   90.00
_cell.angle_beta   90.00
_cell.angle_gamma   90.00
#
_symmetry.space_group_name_H-M   'P 1'
#
loop_
_entity.id
_entity.type
_entity.pdbx_description
1 polymer ?
#
loop_
_entity_poly.entity_id
_entity_poly.type
_entity_poly.pdbx_seq_one_letter_code
_entity_poly.pdbx_strand_id
1 'polypeptide(L)'
;MMIRRNIMAALLTATAMAGVNATHAAEPSVFPTAPQEPTAVTVAGKGDGRADDSDAIQQALDSARDKTGHGMVFLPSGTYRITRTLIVPPGVRIYGVGPTRPVILLGARTPGFQQGVSTMIVFGGGDQYRVGDVPVPVPTIVPRDKVVRDANSGTFYSAMSNVDIEIGAGNPAAAGVRFHMAQHAFLSHMEFRLGDGFAGVYQAGNIIENVHFQGGRYGIVTEKTSPAWQFTLIDSTFDGQRDAAIREHEVDLTMVNVAIRNTPVGIEVDRGYGDSLWGKDVRFENVSQAGVVISNENNVFTQIGFENALAKNSPVFARFRQSGRTVDGKGDAYKVASFSYGLMVPDLGHVGEYRTDADIEALPALPARRAPAIRDLPPMQDWVNVRTLGIVGDGKADDTAAIQKAINAHPILYFPTGFYKVTDRLTLRPDSILIGLHPAITQLYIPDENPRHAGLGSVLPILESRKGGDNILSGLGLFTGRVNPRASALLWRSGEKSLVEDVKIMGGGGTPTADGKMLGSLTVHTGDPVTDHRLDAQYPSIWVTDGGGGTFADVWSPNSFAQAGFYISDTSTPGHVYEMSVEHHARNEFVLDNVQNWEFLAPQTEQEVGDGPDAVSLDIRNSKNLLFANYHGYRVTRTYAPEKSAVKLYNSSDIRFRNVHVNAESGYATCDDEGCGTFLRASKYPFDNAIEDVSRKLFVREREFAKLDIGAAGRTIPTPTASMAPVEKLEDGFWSISGASVDTKGALYFIDRRFQRIHRWSEAKGLEIVRDQALDPVNLAVDASDHLLVLSSLGPKAGVYSIDPEGPLDQLTLIQPTPVRAAARKRTLLPVNWWNNGEFRDQLDHKSYEFTTLAEMFARDVGTPKAQEYVSPDGSLALPAFRVWQQGPIDHTGWRWSDGLNANGFVSGKMGERIFVTNASENVTYSGAIGKGGALVDLKPFANRGGESVAVDGQGRVFVANGQIFVYGSDGAQMGRIDVPDRPLQILFGGPDKRTLFILTHHALYAAKP
;
A
#
# COMPACT_ATOMS: atom_id res chain seq x y z
N MET A 1 -59.62 29.95 58.01
CA MET A 1 -60.69 29.00 57.90
C MET A 1 -60.37 27.98 56.84
N MET A 2 -60.06 26.84 57.29
CA MET A 2 -59.85 25.48 56.70
C MET A 2 -59.25 25.33 55.29
N ILE A 3 -58.09 24.78 55.37
CA ILE A 3 -57.24 24.10 54.45
C ILE A 3 -57.87 22.75 53.99
N ARG A 4 -57.82 22.45 52.73
CA ARG A 4 -57.78 21.04 52.29
C ARG A 4 -56.60 20.82 51.34
N ARG A 5 -55.67 19.95 51.74
CA ARG A 5 -54.60 19.31 50.94
C ARG A 5 -55.24 18.25 50.04
N ASN A 6 -54.85 18.25 48.79
CA ASN A 6 -55.00 17.07 47.94
C ASN A 6 -53.59 16.58 47.57
N ILE A 7 -53.28 15.39 48.03
CA ILE A 7 -52.11 14.59 47.66
C ILE A 7 -52.47 13.87 46.39
N MET A 8 -51.71 14.12 45.29
CA MET A 8 -51.79 13.39 44.06
C MET A 8 -50.60 12.42 44.00
N ALA A 9 -50.90 11.13 44.19
CA ALA A 9 -49.93 10.03 44.04
C ALA A 9 -49.60 9.82 42.54
N ALA A 10 -48.37 10.01 42.15
CA ALA A 10 -47.87 9.65 40.83
C ALA A 10 -47.47 8.16 40.84
N LEU A 11 -48.20 7.35 40.12
CA LEU A 11 -47.76 5.99 39.74
C LEU A 11 -46.70 6.10 38.67
N LEU A 12 -45.48 5.73 39.02
CA LEU A 12 -44.43 5.42 38.04
C LEU A 12 -44.69 4.01 37.53
N THR A 13 -45.18 3.89 36.30
CA THR A 13 -45.16 2.65 35.54
C THR A 13 -43.78 2.51 34.92
N ALA A 14 -42.94 1.64 35.48
CA ALA A 14 -41.72 1.16 34.89
C ALA A 14 -42.06 0.22 33.74
N THR A 15 -42.03 0.70 32.51
CA THR A 15 -42.07 -0.15 31.32
C THR A 15 -40.67 -0.79 31.18
N ALA A 16 -40.55 -2.03 31.61
CA ALA A 16 -39.43 -2.88 31.24
C ALA A 16 -39.47 -3.08 29.73
N MET A 17 -38.58 -2.42 29.01
CA MET A 17 -38.24 -2.81 27.65
C MET A 17 -37.57 -4.20 27.74
N ALA A 18 -38.35 -5.26 27.56
CA ALA A 18 -37.79 -6.55 27.18
C ALA A 18 -37.18 -6.39 25.79
N GLY A 19 -35.88 -6.26 25.74
CA GLY A 19 -35.13 -6.39 24.47
C GLY A 19 -35.47 -7.76 23.88
N VAL A 20 -36.21 -7.73 22.81
CA VAL A 20 -36.37 -8.92 21.95
C VAL A 20 -34.97 -9.11 21.35
N ASN A 21 -34.20 -10.02 21.94
CA ASN A 21 -33.06 -10.61 21.24
C ASN A 21 -33.66 -11.33 20.03
N ALA A 22 -33.66 -10.68 18.88
CA ALA A 22 -33.82 -11.37 17.63
C ALA A 22 -32.64 -12.34 17.57
N THR A 23 -32.88 -13.60 17.81
CA THR A 23 -31.95 -14.67 17.49
C THR A 23 -31.79 -14.62 15.98
N HIS A 24 -30.74 -13.94 15.48
CA HIS A 24 -30.32 -14.12 14.11
C HIS A 24 -30.04 -15.62 13.96
N ALA A 25 -30.68 -16.22 12.98
CA ALA A 25 -30.31 -17.57 12.58
C ALA A 25 -28.85 -17.53 12.19
N ALA A 26 -28.01 -18.36 12.76
CA ALA A 26 -26.60 -18.46 12.35
C ALA A 26 -26.56 -18.71 10.85
N GLU A 27 -25.73 -17.91 10.15
CA GLU A 27 -25.50 -18.12 8.73
C GLU A 27 -25.03 -19.56 8.47
N PRO A 28 -25.43 -20.18 7.36
CA PRO A 28 -25.04 -21.55 7.08
C PRO A 28 -23.52 -21.68 6.96
N SER A 29 -22.99 -22.79 7.46
CA SER A 29 -21.56 -23.10 7.33
C SER A 29 -21.21 -23.43 5.88
N VAL A 30 -20.16 -22.81 5.33
CA VAL A 30 -19.64 -23.13 4.00
C VAL A 30 -18.84 -24.43 4.00
N PHE A 31 -18.43 -24.93 5.17
CA PHE A 31 -17.78 -26.22 5.38
C PHE A 31 -18.62 -27.12 6.32
N PRO A 32 -19.76 -27.65 5.87
CA PRO A 32 -20.68 -28.40 6.72
C PRO A 32 -20.09 -29.70 7.29
N THR A 33 -18.98 -30.16 6.74
CA THR A 33 -18.11 -31.23 7.26
C THR A 33 -16.67 -30.83 7.11
N ALA A 34 -15.77 -31.47 7.88
CA ALA A 34 -14.34 -31.22 7.69
C ALA A 34 -13.88 -31.78 6.32
N PRO A 35 -13.20 -30.98 5.48
CA PRO A 35 -12.55 -31.49 4.30
C PRO A 35 -11.57 -32.61 4.66
N GLN A 36 -11.39 -33.59 3.75
CA GLN A 36 -10.37 -34.62 3.94
C GLN A 36 -8.97 -34.06 3.69
N GLU A 37 -8.43 -33.45 4.70
CA GLU A 37 -7.14 -32.74 4.67
C GLU A 37 -6.15 -33.42 5.63
N PRO A 38 -5.15 -34.16 5.10
CA PRO A 38 -4.33 -35.03 5.94
C PRO A 38 -3.38 -34.29 6.85
N THR A 39 -3.10 -32.99 6.57
CA THR A 39 -2.15 -32.18 7.32
C THR A 39 -2.82 -31.19 8.28
N ALA A 40 -4.14 -31.07 8.23
CA ALA A 40 -4.86 -30.16 9.10
C ALA A 40 -4.91 -30.66 10.56
N VAL A 41 -4.73 -29.74 11.49
CA VAL A 41 -4.87 -30.01 12.93
C VAL A 41 -6.28 -29.64 13.38
N THR A 42 -7.02 -30.59 13.93
CA THR A 42 -8.34 -30.31 14.48
C THR A 42 -8.24 -29.90 15.95
N VAL A 43 -8.90 -28.80 16.31
CA VAL A 43 -8.96 -28.32 17.70
C VAL A 43 -9.70 -29.32 18.57
N ALA A 44 -9.05 -29.75 19.65
CA ALA A 44 -9.59 -30.70 20.64
C ALA A 44 -10.22 -29.97 21.86
N GLY A 45 -10.81 -28.82 21.65
CA GLY A 45 -11.52 -28.04 22.66
C GLY A 45 -12.91 -28.63 23.00
N LYS A 46 -13.51 -28.16 24.08
CA LYS A 46 -14.86 -28.59 24.45
C LYS A 46 -15.97 -27.96 23.62
N GLY A 47 -15.79 -26.69 23.23
CA GLY A 47 -16.75 -25.97 22.41
C GLY A 47 -18.14 -25.84 23.03
N ASP A 48 -18.25 -25.86 24.37
CA ASP A 48 -19.52 -25.84 25.13
C ASP A 48 -19.95 -24.45 25.62
N GLY A 49 -19.17 -23.41 25.28
CA GLY A 49 -19.35 -22.01 25.68
C GLY A 49 -19.05 -21.72 27.15
N ARG A 50 -18.61 -22.72 27.92
CA ARG A 50 -18.37 -22.61 29.37
C ARG A 50 -16.93 -22.88 29.77
N ALA A 51 -16.35 -23.95 29.27
CA ALA A 51 -14.96 -24.31 29.50
C ALA A 51 -14.05 -23.25 28.88
N ASP A 52 -12.86 -23.07 29.45
CA ASP A 52 -11.80 -22.28 28.82
C ASP A 52 -11.09 -23.16 27.79
N ASP A 53 -11.29 -22.84 26.52
CA ASP A 53 -10.70 -23.55 25.39
C ASP A 53 -9.43 -22.86 24.86
N SER A 54 -8.93 -21.82 25.53
CA SER A 54 -7.78 -21.03 25.08
C SER A 54 -6.54 -21.89 24.81
N ASP A 55 -6.25 -22.84 25.70
CA ASP A 55 -5.07 -23.72 25.58
C ASP A 55 -5.24 -24.74 24.44
N ALA A 56 -6.44 -25.30 24.29
CA ALA A 56 -6.70 -26.27 23.23
C ALA A 56 -6.59 -25.66 21.83
N ILE A 57 -7.11 -24.43 21.66
CA ILE A 57 -6.99 -23.70 20.39
C ILE A 57 -5.52 -23.33 20.13
N GLN A 58 -4.83 -22.75 21.14
CA GLN A 58 -3.44 -22.34 20.96
C GLN A 58 -2.51 -23.53 20.65
N GLN A 59 -2.73 -24.68 21.29
CA GLN A 59 -1.96 -25.88 21.00
C GLN A 59 -2.16 -26.36 19.56
N ALA A 60 -3.41 -26.28 19.04
CA ALA A 60 -3.68 -26.61 17.63
C ALA A 60 -2.95 -25.65 16.69
N LEU A 61 -3.01 -24.34 16.97
CA LEU A 61 -2.31 -23.31 16.19
C LEU A 61 -0.78 -23.50 16.19
N ASP A 62 -0.20 -23.76 17.36
CA ASP A 62 1.24 -23.95 17.51
C ASP A 62 1.75 -25.22 16.80
N SER A 63 0.90 -26.23 16.67
CA SER A 63 1.26 -27.52 16.06
C SER A 63 0.88 -27.66 14.58
N ALA A 64 0.17 -26.68 14.03
CA ALA A 64 -0.31 -26.76 12.64
C ALA A 64 0.78 -26.55 11.58
N ARG A 65 1.86 -25.83 11.91
CA ARG A 65 2.92 -25.50 10.94
C ARG A 65 3.75 -26.72 10.61
N ASP A 66 3.90 -26.98 9.33
CA ASP A 66 4.81 -28.00 8.81
C ASP A 66 6.25 -27.47 8.70
N LYS A 67 7.14 -28.27 8.10
CA LYS A 67 8.55 -27.88 7.84
C LYS A 67 8.69 -26.66 6.93
N THR A 68 7.67 -26.30 6.16
CA THR A 68 7.65 -25.12 5.30
C THR A 68 7.14 -23.87 6.02
N GLY A 69 6.71 -23.99 7.25
CA GLY A 69 6.15 -22.92 8.04
C GLY A 69 4.68 -22.61 7.74
N HIS A 70 3.98 -23.49 7.02
CA HIS A 70 2.56 -23.32 6.67
C HIS A 70 1.72 -24.42 7.29
N GLY A 71 0.41 -24.18 7.43
CA GLY A 71 -0.48 -25.20 7.95
C GLY A 71 -1.95 -24.78 8.04
N MET A 72 -2.78 -25.72 8.42
CA MET A 72 -4.21 -25.51 8.57
C MET A 72 -4.73 -26.02 9.91
N VAL A 73 -5.68 -25.28 10.47
CA VAL A 73 -6.41 -25.66 11.69
C VAL A 73 -7.89 -25.76 11.37
N PHE A 74 -8.51 -26.87 11.73
CA PHE A 74 -9.96 -27.03 11.70
C PHE A 74 -10.55 -26.79 13.09
N LEU A 75 -11.49 -25.87 13.15
CA LEU A 75 -12.27 -25.57 14.35
C LEU A 75 -13.69 -26.15 14.15
N PRO A 76 -14.05 -27.24 14.83
CA PRO A 76 -15.38 -27.86 14.70
C PRO A 76 -16.51 -26.95 15.21
N SER A 77 -17.75 -27.20 14.76
CA SER A 77 -18.92 -26.51 15.28
C SER A 77 -18.95 -26.56 16.81
N GLY A 78 -19.23 -25.42 17.43
CA GLY A 78 -19.27 -25.26 18.89
C GLY A 78 -19.07 -23.80 19.29
N THR A 79 -19.15 -23.51 20.58
CA THR A 79 -18.85 -22.21 21.15
C THR A 79 -17.62 -22.34 22.04
N TYR A 80 -16.48 -21.79 21.59
CA TYR A 80 -15.19 -21.89 22.26
C TYR A 80 -14.94 -20.65 23.09
N ARG A 81 -15.10 -20.77 24.39
CA ARG A 81 -14.83 -19.65 25.29
C ARG A 81 -13.33 -19.50 25.52
N ILE A 82 -12.84 -18.26 25.34
CA ILE A 82 -11.45 -17.90 25.62
C ILE A 82 -11.34 -16.89 26.75
N THR A 83 -10.22 -16.90 27.45
CA THR A 83 -9.90 -16.01 28.58
C THR A 83 -8.63 -15.20 28.37
N ARG A 84 -7.97 -15.36 27.24
CA ARG A 84 -6.74 -14.68 26.87
C ARG A 84 -6.61 -14.56 25.36
N THR A 85 -5.67 -13.74 24.92
CA THR A 85 -5.35 -13.60 23.51
C THR A 85 -4.80 -14.90 22.93
N LEU A 86 -5.29 -15.26 21.75
CA LEU A 86 -4.76 -16.34 20.91
C LEU A 86 -3.79 -15.76 19.87
N ILE A 87 -2.74 -16.49 19.56
CA ILE A 87 -1.71 -16.08 18.59
C ILE A 87 -1.74 -17.06 17.42
N VAL A 88 -2.03 -16.54 16.24
CA VAL A 88 -1.98 -17.30 15.00
C VAL A 88 -0.58 -17.15 14.39
N PRO A 89 0.20 -18.23 14.26
CA PRO A 89 1.50 -18.15 13.61
C PRO A 89 1.39 -17.78 12.13
N PRO A 90 2.45 -17.18 11.53
CA PRO A 90 2.44 -16.87 10.11
C PRO A 90 2.23 -18.11 9.25
N GLY A 91 1.51 -17.95 8.13
CA GLY A 91 1.23 -19.03 7.20
C GLY A 91 0.22 -20.08 7.69
N VAL A 92 -0.47 -19.83 8.81
CA VAL A 92 -1.52 -20.72 9.32
C VAL A 92 -2.89 -20.20 8.90
N ARG A 93 -3.70 -21.11 8.37
CA ARG A 93 -5.11 -20.86 8.01
C ARG A 93 -6.06 -21.59 8.98
N ILE A 94 -7.10 -20.88 9.43
CA ILE A 94 -8.13 -21.42 10.34
C ILE A 94 -9.43 -21.53 9.56
N TYR A 95 -10.01 -22.73 9.55
CA TYR A 95 -11.31 -22.99 8.93
C TYR A 95 -12.29 -23.52 9.96
N GLY A 96 -13.42 -22.85 10.11
CA GLY A 96 -14.55 -23.41 10.82
C GLY A 96 -15.17 -24.56 10.05
N VAL A 97 -15.45 -25.69 10.70
CA VAL A 97 -16.00 -26.89 10.05
C VAL A 97 -17.14 -27.46 10.85
N GLY A 98 -18.13 -28.00 10.16
CA GLY A 98 -19.31 -28.61 10.78
C GLY A 98 -20.62 -27.93 10.34
N PRO A 99 -21.79 -28.43 10.79
CA PRO A 99 -23.10 -27.99 10.31
C PRO A 99 -23.40 -26.51 10.60
N THR A 100 -22.78 -25.93 11.61
CA THR A 100 -22.88 -24.50 11.96
C THR A 100 -21.50 -23.94 12.09
N ARG A 101 -21.33 -22.63 11.84
CA ARG A 101 -20.07 -21.95 12.09
C ARG A 101 -19.69 -22.04 13.57
N PRO A 102 -18.44 -22.37 13.92
CA PRO A 102 -17.97 -22.29 15.30
C PRO A 102 -17.88 -20.82 15.73
N VAL A 103 -18.06 -20.60 17.03
CA VAL A 103 -17.98 -19.27 17.66
C VAL A 103 -16.78 -19.24 18.60
N ILE A 104 -15.89 -18.26 18.43
CA ILE A 104 -14.89 -17.94 19.46
C ILE A 104 -15.47 -16.83 20.34
N LEU A 105 -15.75 -17.17 21.60
CA LEU A 105 -16.42 -16.32 22.57
C LEU A 105 -15.44 -15.77 23.61
N LEU A 106 -15.33 -14.45 23.71
CA LEU A 106 -14.76 -13.82 24.89
C LEU A 106 -15.80 -13.75 25.99
N GLY A 107 -15.56 -14.39 27.13
CA GLY A 107 -16.51 -14.40 28.24
C GLY A 107 -16.82 -12.99 28.77
N ALA A 108 -17.97 -12.81 29.42
CA ALA A 108 -18.31 -11.51 30.00
C ALA A 108 -17.27 -11.07 31.05
N ARG A 109 -16.85 -9.82 31.01
CA ARG A 109 -15.87 -9.19 31.93
C ARG A 109 -14.57 -9.97 32.06
N THR A 110 -14.07 -10.50 30.97
CA THR A 110 -12.79 -11.22 30.97
C THR A 110 -11.66 -10.28 31.37
N PRO A 111 -10.86 -10.60 32.41
CA PRO A 111 -9.78 -9.73 32.88
C PRO A 111 -8.82 -9.31 31.77
N GLY A 112 -8.44 -8.03 31.72
CA GLY A 112 -7.52 -7.48 30.72
C GLY A 112 -8.20 -6.88 29.49
N PHE A 113 -9.54 -6.98 29.35
CA PHE A 113 -10.29 -6.41 28.22
C PHE A 113 -11.16 -5.20 28.63
N GLN A 114 -10.79 -4.50 29.68
CA GLN A 114 -11.56 -3.34 30.20
C GLN A 114 -10.94 -2.00 29.88
N GLN A 115 -9.63 -1.94 29.60
CA GLN A 115 -8.90 -0.67 29.34
C GLN A 115 -7.93 -0.85 28.17
N GLY A 116 -7.65 0.24 27.44
CA GLY A 116 -6.82 0.24 26.25
C GLY A 116 -7.48 -0.49 25.10
N VAL A 117 -6.70 -1.20 24.28
CA VAL A 117 -7.16 -2.13 23.26
C VAL A 117 -6.57 -3.50 23.55
N SER A 118 -7.41 -4.51 23.64
CA SER A 118 -7.01 -5.89 23.86
C SER A 118 -7.65 -6.79 22.82
N THR A 119 -6.86 -7.49 22.02
CA THR A 119 -7.38 -8.34 20.95
C THR A 119 -7.57 -9.77 21.39
N MET A 120 -8.66 -10.38 20.93
CA MET A 120 -8.93 -11.79 21.18
C MET A 120 -7.99 -12.70 20.40
N ILE A 121 -7.71 -12.35 19.13
CA ILE A 121 -6.89 -13.11 18.22
C ILE A 121 -5.88 -12.16 17.55
N VAL A 122 -4.61 -12.54 17.57
CA VAL A 122 -3.53 -11.80 16.90
C VAL A 122 -2.90 -12.68 15.83
N PHE A 123 -2.92 -12.22 14.61
CA PHE A 123 -2.09 -12.79 13.55
C PHE A 123 -0.67 -12.26 13.71
N GLY A 124 0.27 -13.15 14.04
CA GLY A 124 1.66 -12.80 14.30
C GLY A 124 2.52 -12.76 13.04
N GLY A 125 3.64 -12.06 13.12
CA GLY A 125 4.63 -11.96 12.04
C GLY A 125 5.61 -13.12 12.00
N GLY A 126 6.35 -13.21 10.89
CA GLY A 126 7.38 -14.23 10.69
C GLY A 126 8.75 -13.85 11.22
N ASP A 127 9.64 -14.84 11.25
CA ASP A 127 11.02 -14.69 11.76
C ASP A 127 12.01 -14.09 10.76
N GLN A 128 11.61 -13.81 9.53
CA GLN A 128 12.50 -13.48 8.42
C GLN A 128 13.28 -12.17 8.63
N TYR A 129 12.70 -11.22 9.34
CA TYR A 129 13.37 -9.97 9.66
C TYR A 129 13.50 -9.84 11.17
N ARG A 130 14.71 -10.04 11.67
CA ARG A 130 15.05 -9.68 13.03
C ARG A 130 15.12 -8.15 13.17
N VAL A 131 14.02 -7.51 13.14
CA VAL A 131 13.92 -6.12 13.54
C VAL A 131 13.66 -6.12 15.04
N GLY A 132 14.72 -6.12 15.81
CA GLY A 132 14.71 -5.98 17.26
C GLY A 132 13.71 -6.88 18.01
N ASP A 133 13.98 -7.21 19.22
CA ASP A 133 13.07 -7.95 20.12
C ASP A 133 11.93 -7.06 20.63
N VAL A 134 11.29 -6.29 19.72
CA VAL A 134 10.18 -5.42 20.11
C VAL A 134 8.90 -6.23 20.05
N PRO A 135 8.26 -6.51 21.19
CA PRO A 135 7.00 -7.22 21.20
C PRO A 135 5.92 -6.38 20.50
N VAL A 136 5.04 -7.04 19.79
CA VAL A 136 3.77 -6.40 19.41
C VAL A 136 3.14 -5.86 20.70
N PRO A 137 2.74 -4.61 20.73
CA PRO A 137 2.09 -4.05 21.91
C PRO A 137 0.66 -4.56 22.00
N VAL A 138 0.55 -5.83 22.27
CA VAL A 138 -0.70 -6.44 22.68
C VAL A 138 -0.79 -6.23 24.18
N PRO A 139 -1.68 -5.41 24.67
CA PRO A 139 -1.75 -5.17 26.09
C PRO A 139 -2.00 -6.48 26.81
N THR A 140 -1.01 -6.92 27.58
CA THR A 140 -1.16 -7.64 28.85
C THR A 140 -1.62 -9.09 28.88
N ILE A 141 -2.12 -9.71 27.82
CA ILE A 141 -2.75 -11.04 27.94
C ILE A 141 -1.96 -12.14 27.23
N VAL A 142 -0.96 -11.77 26.50
CA VAL A 142 0.01 -12.73 25.94
C VAL A 142 0.85 -13.29 27.08
N PRO A 143 1.08 -14.59 27.16
CA PRO A 143 1.98 -15.18 28.14
C PRO A 143 3.33 -14.45 28.13
N ARG A 144 3.85 -14.11 29.33
CA ARG A 144 5.07 -13.30 29.47
C ARG A 144 6.34 -13.91 28.85
N ASP A 145 6.31 -15.19 28.56
CA ASP A 145 7.38 -15.97 27.95
C ASP A 145 7.30 -15.99 26.41
N LYS A 146 6.23 -15.44 25.82
CA LYS A 146 6.06 -15.39 24.37
C LYS A 146 6.23 -13.95 23.85
N VAL A 147 7.16 -13.80 22.92
CA VAL A 147 7.30 -12.58 22.12
C VAL A 147 6.49 -12.78 20.85
N VAL A 148 5.46 -11.96 20.64
CA VAL A 148 4.72 -11.91 19.40
C VAL A 148 5.35 -10.84 18.52
N ARG A 149 5.82 -11.24 17.35
CA ARG A 149 6.34 -10.30 16.37
C ARG A 149 5.22 -9.79 15.49
N ASP A 150 5.31 -8.55 15.09
CA ASP A 150 4.38 -7.98 14.13
C ASP A 150 4.63 -8.48 12.72
N ALA A 151 3.62 -8.37 11.86
CA ALA A 151 3.76 -8.70 10.45
C ALA A 151 4.84 -7.84 9.77
N ASN A 152 5.45 -8.39 8.77
CA ASN A 152 6.42 -7.74 7.91
C ASN A 152 6.23 -8.22 6.47
N SER A 153 7.01 -7.72 5.54
CA SER A 153 6.94 -8.09 4.12
C SER A 153 7.12 -9.60 3.81
N GLY A 154 7.45 -10.41 4.78
CA GLY A 154 7.55 -11.88 4.64
C GLY A 154 6.40 -12.65 5.29
N THR A 155 5.34 -11.99 5.71
CA THR A 155 4.21 -12.62 6.42
C THR A 155 3.04 -12.83 5.47
N PHE A 156 2.97 -14.02 4.86
CA PHE A 156 2.03 -14.35 3.81
C PHE A 156 1.06 -15.47 4.20
N TYR A 157 -0.05 -15.60 3.46
CA TYR A 157 -0.97 -16.73 3.39
C TYR A 157 -1.80 -17.03 4.64
N SER A 158 -1.73 -16.23 5.68
CA SER A 158 -2.55 -16.44 6.87
C SER A 158 -4.01 -16.12 6.59
N ALA A 159 -4.93 -16.91 7.14
CA ALA A 159 -6.36 -16.68 6.92
C ALA A 159 -7.23 -17.21 8.06
N MET A 160 -8.44 -16.68 8.15
CA MET A 160 -9.52 -17.27 8.94
C MET A 160 -10.82 -17.19 8.15
N SER A 161 -11.50 -18.32 8.05
CA SER A 161 -12.76 -18.43 7.31
C SER A 161 -13.77 -19.28 8.05
N ASN A 162 -15.06 -18.90 7.91
CA ASN A 162 -16.18 -19.65 8.46
C ASN A 162 -16.15 -19.81 10.00
N VAL A 163 -15.68 -18.76 10.70
CA VAL A 163 -15.58 -18.69 12.17
C VAL A 163 -16.21 -17.39 12.65
N ASP A 164 -17.16 -17.48 13.59
CA ASP A 164 -17.78 -16.28 14.17
C ASP A 164 -17.03 -15.83 15.43
N ILE A 165 -17.04 -14.53 15.68
CA ILE A 165 -16.41 -13.90 16.85
C ILE A 165 -17.49 -13.25 17.70
N GLU A 166 -17.45 -13.51 19.01
CA GLU A 166 -18.40 -12.90 19.94
C GLU A 166 -17.70 -12.28 21.16
N ILE A 167 -18.01 -11.02 21.43
CA ILE A 167 -17.49 -10.29 22.60
C ILE A 167 -18.59 -10.22 23.66
N GLY A 168 -18.40 -10.93 24.75
CA GLY A 168 -19.31 -10.91 25.91
C GLY A 168 -19.33 -9.56 26.62
N ALA A 169 -20.43 -9.23 27.27
CA ALA A 169 -20.65 -7.94 27.91
C ALA A 169 -19.58 -7.56 28.95
N GLY A 170 -19.26 -6.27 29.03
CA GLY A 170 -18.28 -5.71 29.98
C GLY A 170 -16.82 -5.84 29.56
N ASN A 171 -16.58 -5.92 28.25
CA ASN A 171 -15.25 -5.93 27.65
C ASN A 171 -15.06 -4.75 26.66
N PRO A 172 -15.22 -3.51 27.09
CA PRO A 172 -15.21 -2.33 26.19
C PRO A 172 -13.89 -2.09 25.46
N ALA A 173 -12.79 -2.70 25.89
CA ALA A 173 -11.50 -2.61 25.23
C ALA A 173 -11.21 -3.80 24.28
N ALA A 174 -12.17 -4.74 24.17
CA ALA A 174 -11.94 -5.92 23.35
C ALA A 174 -12.05 -5.61 21.86
N ALA A 175 -11.08 -6.07 21.08
CA ALA A 175 -11.16 -6.21 19.64
C ALA A 175 -11.14 -7.69 19.27
N GLY A 176 -11.92 -8.08 18.26
CA GLY A 176 -12.01 -9.47 17.83
C GLY A 176 -10.69 -9.99 17.30
N VAL A 177 -10.22 -9.43 16.21
CA VAL A 177 -9.01 -9.88 15.50
C VAL A 177 -8.09 -8.70 15.22
N ARG A 178 -6.81 -8.84 15.55
CA ARG A 178 -5.76 -8.00 15.00
C ARG A 178 -5.23 -8.65 13.73
N PHE A 179 -5.45 -7.99 12.60
CA PHE A 179 -5.17 -8.54 11.29
C PHE A 179 -4.18 -7.66 10.52
N HIS A 180 -3.12 -7.28 11.17
CA HIS A 180 -2.01 -6.52 10.57
C HIS A 180 -1.10 -7.49 9.82
N MET A 181 -1.57 -7.95 8.65
CA MET A 181 -0.87 -8.92 7.83
C MET A 181 -0.21 -8.25 6.63
N ALA A 182 0.78 -8.89 6.09
CA ALA A 182 1.50 -8.36 4.95
C ALA A 182 0.73 -8.54 3.64
N GLN A 183 0.65 -9.74 3.10
CA GLN A 183 0.03 -9.97 1.79
C GLN A 183 -0.72 -11.30 1.76
N HIS A 184 -1.71 -11.36 0.86
CA HIS A 184 -2.42 -12.57 0.48
C HIS A 184 -2.92 -13.33 1.70
N ALA A 185 -3.55 -12.55 2.55
CA ALA A 185 -4.17 -12.97 3.78
C ALA A 185 -5.63 -12.51 3.79
N PHE A 186 -6.53 -13.32 4.31
CA PHE A 186 -7.94 -12.96 4.28
C PHE A 186 -8.71 -13.37 5.55
N LEU A 187 -9.82 -12.64 5.78
CA LEU A 187 -10.90 -13.03 6.67
C LEU A 187 -12.17 -13.19 5.83
N SER A 188 -12.85 -14.33 5.88
CA SER A 188 -14.02 -14.53 5.05
C SER A 188 -15.12 -15.35 5.72
N HIS A 189 -16.38 -15.12 5.31
CA HIS A 189 -17.55 -15.87 5.78
C HIS A 189 -17.69 -15.86 7.31
N MET A 190 -17.62 -14.66 7.93
CA MET A 190 -17.61 -14.49 9.38
C MET A 190 -18.69 -13.54 9.85
N GLU A 191 -19.11 -13.70 11.11
CA GLU A 191 -19.93 -12.73 11.83
C GLU A 191 -19.20 -12.28 13.09
N PHE A 192 -19.13 -10.96 13.29
CA PHE A 192 -18.60 -10.32 14.49
C PHE A 192 -19.75 -9.74 15.32
N ARG A 193 -20.07 -10.37 16.44
CA ARG A 193 -21.04 -9.90 17.43
C ARG A 193 -20.29 -9.17 18.54
N LEU A 194 -20.21 -7.85 18.44
CA LEU A 194 -19.25 -7.02 19.18
C LEU A 194 -19.78 -6.48 20.50
N GLY A 195 -21.11 -6.45 20.69
CA GLY A 195 -21.72 -5.93 21.91
C GLY A 195 -21.21 -4.53 22.30
N ASP A 196 -20.61 -4.39 23.47
CA ASP A 196 -19.97 -3.16 23.96
C ASP A 196 -18.45 -3.08 23.64
N GLY A 197 -17.92 -4.01 22.86
CA GLY A 197 -16.51 -4.07 22.49
C GLY A 197 -16.00 -2.89 21.69
N PHE A 198 -14.67 -2.83 21.53
CA PHE A 198 -13.99 -1.77 20.84
C PHE A 198 -14.13 -1.88 19.30
N ALA A 199 -13.72 -3.01 18.72
CA ALA A 199 -13.77 -3.23 17.28
C ALA A 199 -13.90 -4.72 16.92
N GLY A 200 -14.37 -5.00 15.72
CA GLY A 200 -14.32 -6.33 15.15
C GLY A 200 -12.91 -6.67 14.68
N VAL A 201 -12.41 -5.91 13.75
CA VAL A 201 -11.03 -6.04 13.26
C VAL A 201 -10.24 -4.79 13.62
N TYR A 202 -9.07 -5.03 14.18
CA TYR A 202 -8.16 -3.99 14.62
C TYR A 202 -6.87 -4.09 13.80
N GLN A 203 -6.43 -2.95 13.25
CA GLN A 203 -5.30 -2.91 12.32
C GLN A 203 -5.51 -3.88 11.15
N ALA A 204 -6.59 -3.64 10.41
CA ALA A 204 -6.95 -4.44 9.25
C ALA A 204 -5.98 -4.20 8.09
N GLY A 205 -5.79 -5.23 7.30
CA GLY A 205 -5.09 -5.18 6.02
C GLY A 205 -5.52 -6.33 5.11
N ASN A 206 -5.11 -6.30 3.84
CA ASN A 206 -5.44 -7.29 2.82
C ASN A 206 -6.94 -7.44 2.55
N ILE A 207 -7.50 -8.63 2.60
CA ILE A 207 -8.86 -8.88 2.14
C ILE A 207 -9.78 -9.27 3.29
N ILE A 208 -10.96 -8.64 3.32
CA ILE A 208 -12.09 -9.05 4.14
C ILE A 208 -13.30 -9.22 3.21
N GLU A 209 -13.82 -10.44 3.14
CA GLU A 209 -14.88 -10.83 2.22
C GLU A 209 -16.04 -11.52 2.95
N ASN A 210 -17.26 -11.10 2.61
CA ASN A 210 -18.49 -11.68 3.17
C ASN A 210 -18.45 -11.77 4.71
N VAL A 211 -18.17 -10.60 5.34
CA VAL A 211 -18.08 -10.49 6.80
C VAL A 211 -19.11 -9.50 7.31
N HIS A 212 -19.78 -9.86 8.42
CA HIS A 212 -20.86 -9.09 9.02
C HIS A 212 -20.47 -8.58 10.41
N PHE A 213 -20.51 -7.26 10.61
CA PHE A 213 -20.16 -6.61 11.86
C PHE A 213 -21.42 -6.08 12.56
N GLN A 214 -21.70 -6.55 13.78
CA GLN A 214 -22.85 -6.10 14.56
C GLN A 214 -22.42 -5.44 15.87
N GLY A 215 -22.84 -4.19 16.08
CA GLY A 215 -22.52 -3.42 17.29
C GLY A 215 -21.05 -3.02 17.39
N GLY A 216 -20.54 -2.95 18.60
CA GLY A 216 -19.19 -2.45 18.85
C GLY A 216 -19.09 -0.93 18.84
N ARG A 217 -17.92 -0.41 19.14
CA ARG A 217 -17.62 0.99 18.92
C ARG A 217 -17.32 1.24 17.44
N TYR A 218 -16.50 0.38 16.86
CA TYR A 218 -16.17 0.32 15.45
C TYR A 218 -16.39 -1.11 14.90
N GLY A 219 -16.66 -1.25 13.62
CA GLY A 219 -16.53 -2.54 12.95
C GLY A 219 -15.08 -2.85 12.64
N ILE A 220 -14.41 -1.91 11.98
CA ILE A 220 -12.99 -2.00 11.61
C ILE A 220 -12.26 -0.72 12.04
N VAL A 221 -11.04 -0.90 12.56
CA VAL A 221 -10.05 0.16 12.72
C VAL A 221 -8.86 -0.24 11.89
N THR A 222 -8.50 0.58 10.90
CA THR A 222 -7.36 0.27 10.04
C THR A 222 -6.07 0.82 10.60
N GLU A 223 -4.99 0.36 10.05
CA GLU A 223 -3.65 0.86 10.23
C GLU A 223 -2.89 0.58 8.96
N LYS A 224 -1.97 1.46 8.59
CA LYS A 224 -1.14 1.22 7.42
C LYS A 224 -0.43 -0.11 7.55
N THR A 225 -0.66 -0.98 6.58
CA THR A 225 -0.02 -2.29 6.53
C THR A 225 1.45 -2.16 6.13
N SER A 226 2.20 -3.22 6.30
CA SER A 226 3.63 -3.26 6.03
C SER A 226 3.96 -4.25 4.91
N PRO A 227 4.55 -3.80 3.83
CA PRO A 227 4.62 -2.45 3.29
C PRO A 227 3.23 -1.92 2.96
N ALA A 228 3.08 -0.77 2.37
CA ALA A 228 1.79 -0.12 2.11
C ALA A 228 0.93 -0.89 1.10
N TRP A 229 0.44 -2.07 1.45
CA TRP A 229 -0.52 -2.82 0.65
C TRP A 229 -1.93 -2.36 0.89
N GLN A 230 -2.75 -2.53 -0.13
CA GLN A 230 -4.14 -2.17 -0.11
C GLN A 230 -4.92 -3.03 0.89
N PHE A 231 -6.02 -2.48 1.33
CA PHE A 231 -7.04 -3.20 2.07
C PHE A 231 -8.32 -3.25 1.24
N THR A 232 -8.80 -4.44 0.93
CA THR A 232 -9.99 -4.66 0.11
C THR A 232 -11.10 -5.29 0.93
N LEU A 233 -12.28 -4.64 0.92
CA LEU A 233 -13.47 -5.06 1.66
C LEU A 233 -14.58 -5.36 0.66
N ILE A 234 -15.02 -6.62 0.59
CA ILE A 234 -15.96 -7.09 -0.41
C ILE A 234 -17.19 -7.73 0.27
N ASP A 235 -18.38 -7.50 -0.30
CA ASP A 235 -19.63 -8.15 0.09
C ASP A 235 -19.98 -8.11 1.59
N SER A 236 -19.44 -7.14 2.32
CA SER A 236 -19.49 -7.09 3.78
C SER A 236 -20.54 -6.10 4.31
N THR A 237 -20.92 -6.25 5.57
CA THR A 237 -21.95 -5.40 6.18
C THR A 237 -21.59 -4.93 7.59
N PHE A 238 -22.04 -3.72 7.92
CA PHE A 238 -21.89 -3.08 9.23
C PHE A 238 -23.26 -2.66 9.74
N ASP A 239 -23.56 -2.94 11.01
CA ASP A 239 -24.84 -2.61 11.61
C ASP A 239 -24.69 -2.22 13.09
N GLY A 240 -25.05 -0.97 13.41
CA GLY A 240 -25.20 -0.52 14.80
C GLY A 240 -23.89 -0.18 15.52
N GLN A 241 -22.82 0.19 14.82
CA GLN A 241 -21.60 0.70 15.46
C GLN A 241 -21.88 2.05 16.12
N ARG A 242 -21.30 2.26 17.31
CA ARG A 242 -21.64 3.45 18.15
C ARG A 242 -20.96 4.73 17.68
N ASP A 243 -19.77 4.66 17.08
CA ASP A 243 -19.03 5.83 16.61
C ASP A 243 -18.96 5.84 15.06
N ALA A 244 -18.33 4.85 14.47
CA ALA A 244 -18.25 4.70 13.02
C ALA A 244 -18.19 3.22 12.61
N ALA A 245 -18.62 2.91 11.40
CA ALA A 245 -18.46 1.56 10.88
C ALA A 245 -16.97 1.24 10.65
N ILE A 246 -16.26 2.15 9.99
CA ILE A 246 -14.83 2.01 9.69
C ILE A 246 -14.11 3.28 10.14
N ARG A 247 -12.98 3.11 10.82
CA ARG A 247 -12.06 4.17 11.21
C ARG A 247 -10.74 3.98 10.50
N GLU A 248 -10.31 5.00 9.76
CA GLU A 248 -9.24 4.91 8.78
C GLU A 248 -7.95 5.60 9.21
N HIS A 249 -6.82 4.91 8.95
CA HIS A 249 -5.45 5.38 9.08
C HIS A 249 -4.59 4.93 7.89
N GLU A 250 -4.71 5.57 6.74
CA GLU A 250 -3.82 5.36 5.57
C GLU A 250 -3.66 3.90 5.10
N VAL A 251 -4.75 3.23 4.77
CA VAL A 251 -4.68 1.81 4.39
C VAL A 251 -4.97 1.52 2.92
N ASP A 252 -5.23 2.56 2.12
CA ASP A 252 -5.64 2.42 0.72
C ASP A 252 -6.89 1.53 0.57
N LEU A 253 -7.98 1.93 1.24
CA LEU A 253 -9.21 1.15 1.34
C LEU A 253 -9.96 1.06 0.02
N THR A 254 -10.19 -0.15 -0.46
CA THR A 254 -11.09 -0.45 -1.58
C THR A 254 -12.32 -1.20 -1.07
N MET A 255 -13.51 -0.70 -1.42
CA MET A 255 -14.78 -1.31 -1.03
C MET A 255 -15.61 -1.70 -2.25
N VAL A 256 -16.16 -2.91 -2.25
CA VAL A 256 -17.06 -3.42 -3.28
C VAL A 256 -18.28 -4.04 -2.64
N ASN A 257 -19.48 -3.56 -3.02
CA ASN A 257 -20.77 -4.09 -2.53
C ASN A 257 -20.89 -4.13 -0.99
N VAL A 258 -20.44 -3.06 -0.31
CA VAL A 258 -20.46 -2.93 1.15
C VAL A 258 -21.71 -2.19 1.60
N ALA A 259 -22.37 -2.66 2.67
CA ALA A 259 -23.52 -1.97 3.27
C ALA A 259 -23.22 -1.54 4.72
N ILE A 260 -23.46 -0.27 5.00
CA ILE A 260 -23.24 0.36 6.31
C ILE A 260 -24.58 0.94 6.77
N ARG A 261 -25.00 0.55 7.99
CA ARG A 261 -26.30 1.00 8.51
C ARG A 261 -26.29 1.24 10.01
N ASN A 262 -27.24 2.12 10.43
CA ASN A 262 -27.53 2.39 11.84
C ASN A 262 -26.29 2.84 12.65
N THR A 263 -25.46 3.72 12.07
CA THR A 263 -24.24 4.24 12.70
C THR A 263 -24.17 5.76 12.56
N PRO A 264 -23.49 6.50 13.44
CA PRO A 264 -23.30 7.94 13.27
C PRO A 264 -22.49 8.28 12.03
N VAL A 265 -21.37 7.60 11.79
CA VAL A 265 -20.47 7.81 10.67
C VAL A 265 -20.24 6.49 9.94
N GLY A 266 -20.26 6.53 8.61
CA GLY A 266 -19.91 5.36 7.81
C GLY A 266 -18.41 5.08 7.87
N ILE A 267 -17.61 5.99 7.28
CA ILE A 267 -16.15 5.88 7.24
C ILE A 267 -15.57 7.16 7.81
N GLU A 268 -14.72 7.03 8.80
CA GLU A 268 -14.06 8.16 9.46
C GLU A 268 -12.56 8.11 9.21
N VAL A 269 -12.05 8.96 8.32
CA VAL A 269 -10.61 9.20 8.23
C VAL A 269 -10.22 10.09 9.42
N ASP A 270 -9.30 9.61 10.25
CA ASP A 270 -8.91 10.30 11.47
C ASP A 270 -8.20 11.63 11.19
N ARG A 271 -8.22 12.47 12.21
CA ARG A 271 -7.59 13.79 12.14
C ARG A 271 -6.10 13.61 11.83
N GLY A 272 -5.68 14.24 10.73
CA GLY A 272 -4.31 14.28 10.30
C GLY A 272 -3.88 13.14 9.40
N TYR A 273 -4.73 12.16 9.15
CA TYR A 273 -4.49 11.11 8.19
C TYR A 273 -5.13 11.43 6.84
N GLY A 274 -4.48 11.01 5.76
CA GLY A 274 -5.07 10.87 4.44
C GLY A 274 -5.49 9.43 4.22
N ASP A 275 -6.17 9.17 3.12
CA ASP A 275 -6.42 7.82 2.65
C ASP A 275 -6.67 7.81 1.14
N SER A 276 -6.31 6.72 0.46
CA SER A 276 -6.73 6.41 -0.89
C SER A 276 -7.94 5.49 -0.83
N LEU A 277 -9.13 6.10 -0.69
CA LEU A 277 -10.37 5.38 -0.48
C LEU A 277 -11.18 5.30 -1.77
N TRP A 278 -11.47 4.09 -2.23
CA TRP A 278 -12.37 3.83 -3.35
C TRP A 278 -13.54 2.95 -2.94
N GLY A 279 -14.77 3.40 -3.22
CA GLY A 279 -15.99 2.66 -2.93
C GLY A 279 -16.85 2.44 -4.18
N LYS A 280 -17.14 1.19 -4.52
CA LYS A 280 -18.06 0.82 -5.58
C LYS A 280 -19.25 0.06 -5.03
N ASP A 281 -20.47 0.48 -5.43
CA ASP A 281 -21.73 -0.13 -4.96
C ASP A 281 -21.88 -0.13 -3.42
N VAL A 282 -21.35 0.91 -2.76
CA VAL A 282 -21.45 1.09 -1.31
C VAL A 282 -22.82 1.62 -0.93
N ARG A 283 -23.37 1.13 0.18
CA ARG A 283 -24.71 1.48 0.63
C ARG A 283 -24.72 2.05 2.05
N PHE A 284 -25.30 3.24 2.21
CA PHE A 284 -25.43 3.93 3.50
C PHE A 284 -26.90 4.02 3.90
N GLU A 285 -27.30 3.41 5.01
CA GLU A 285 -28.69 3.44 5.50
C GLU A 285 -28.74 3.87 6.97
N ASN A 286 -29.50 4.94 7.27
CA ASN A 286 -29.60 5.50 8.61
C ASN A 286 -28.22 5.91 9.18
N VAL A 287 -27.36 6.51 8.36
CA VAL A 287 -26.08 7.09 8.78
C VAL A 287 -26.32 8.55 9.16
N SER A 288 -26.30 8.86 10.46
CA SER A 288 -26.90 10.08 10.98
C SER A 288 -26.04 11.33 10.84
N GLN A 289 -24.72 11.22 10.72
CA GLN A 289 -23.79 12.36 10.66
C GLN A 289 -23.15 12.54 9.29
N ALA A 290 -22.50 11.50 8.75
CA ALA A 290 -21.87 11.53 7.44
C ALA A 290 -21.57 10.12 6.93
N GLY A 291 -21.74 9.90 5.62
CA GLY A 291 -21.28 8.68 4.95
C GLY A 291 -19.77 8.55 5.04
N VAL A 292 -19.02 9.61 4.73
CA VAL A 292 -17.56 9.66 4.88
C VAL A 292 -17.12 10.99 5.52
N VAL A 293 -16.17 10.92 6.46
CA VAL A 293 -15.48 12.09 7.03
C VAL A 293 -14.07 12.15 6.47
N ILE A 294 -13.78 13.21 5.72
CA ILE A 294 -12.51 13.43 5.02
C ILE A 294 -11.61 14.30 5.87
N SER A 295 -10.40 13.86 6.12
CA SER A 295 -9.35 14.59 6.81
C SER A 295 -8.17 14.90 5.90
N ASN A 296 -7.20 15.68 6.38
CA ASN A 296 -6.01 16.08 5.64
C ASN A 296 -6.32 16.66 4.25
N GLU A 297 -7.21 17.66 4.25
CA GLU A 297 -7.71 18.30 3.03
C GLU A 297 -6.58 18.95 2.23
N ASN A 298 -6.69 18.93 0.89
CA ASN A 298 -5.71 19.48 -0.03
C ASN A 298 -4.31 18.83 0.09
N ASN A 299 -4.27 17.58 0.47
CA ASN A 299 -3.08 16.75 0.44
C ASN A 299 -3.20 15.69 -0.67
N VAL A 300 -2.13 15.39 -1.36
CA VAL A 300 -2.13 14.44 -2.49
C VAL A 300 -2.44 13.01 -2.03
N PHE A 301 -2.12 12.68 -0.78
CA PHE A 301 -2.42 11.38 -0.19
C PHE A 301 -3.88 11.24 0.27
N THR A 302 -4.69 12.30 0.11
CA THR A 302 -6.12 12.25 0.37
C THR A 302 -6.87 12.17 -0.94
N GLN A 303 -7.26 10.96 -1.31
CA GLN A 303 -7.89 10.62 -2.59
C GLN A 303 -9.15 9.80 -2.30
N ILE A 304 -10.30 10.42 -2.36
CA ILE A 304 -11.56 9.79 -1.99
C ILE A 304 -12.47 9.67 -3.21
N GLY A 305 -12.83 8.45 -3.57
CA GLY A 305 -13.68 8.17 -4.71
C GLY A 305 -14.81 7.21 -4.41
N PHE A 306 -15.96 7.42 -5.05
CA PHE A 306 -17.10 6.50 -5.04
C PHE A 306 -17.73 6.42 -6.42
N GLU A 307 -18.14 5.22 -6.79
CA GLU A 307 -18.95 4.95 -7.96
C GLU A 307 -20.20 4.15 -7.56
N ASN A 308 -21.37 4.65 -7.98
CA ASN A 308 -22.65 3.99 -7.74
C ASN A 308 -22.98 3.75 -6.25
N ALA A 309 -22.62 4.69 -5.37
CA ALA A 309 -23.02 4.59 -3.97
C ALA A 309 -24.50 4.98 -3.80
N LEU A 310 -25.17 4.31 -2.85
CA LEU A 310 -26.59 4.48 -2.55
C LEU A 310 -26.75 4.91 -1.10
N ALA A 311 -27.69 5.82 -0.83
CA ALA A 311 -27.95 6.25 0.53
C ALA A 311 -29.43 6.45 0.81
N LYS A 312 -29.84 6.15 2.06
CA LYS A 312 -31.19 6.38 2.57
C LYS A 312 -31.13 6.85 4.01
N ASN A 313 -31.93 7.88 4.37
CA ASN A 313 -31.91 8.48 5.70
C ASN A 313 -30.47 8.85 6.16
N SER A 314 -29.67 9.32 5.23
CA SER A 314 -28.25 9.68 5.44
C SER A 314 -28.02 11.06 4.80
N PRO A 315 -28.32 12.14 5.53
CA PRO A 315 -28.46 13.48 4.94
C PRO A 315 -27.16 14.05 4.37
N VAL A 316 -26.01 13.67 4.94
CA VAL A 316 -24.68 14.12 4.51
C VAL A 316 -23.93 12.94 3.93
N PHE A 317 -23.57 13.00 2.65
CA PHE A 317 -22.74 11.99 2.01
C PHE A 317 -21.28 12.12 2.44
N ALA A 318 -20.70 13.31 2.33
CA ALA A 318 -19.32 13.57 2.74
C ALA A 318 -19.21 14.84 3.59
N ARG A 319 -18.37 14.79 4.62
CA ARG A 319 -18.04 15.93 5.47
C ARG A 319 -16.53 16.12 5.51
N PHE A 320 -16.09 17.35 5.32
CA PHE A 320 -14.69 17.75 5.38
C PHE A 320 -14.35 18.25 6.77
N ARG A 321 -13.36 17.66 7.40
CA ARG A 321 -13.06 17.91 8.83
C ARG A 321 -12.45 19.27 9.09
N GLN A 322 -11.51 19.75 8.26
CA GLN A 322 -10.84 21.02 8.47
C GLN A 322 -11.70 22.21 8.05
N SER A 323 -12.26 22.17 6.86
CA SER A 323 -13.08 23.27 6.32
C SER A 323 -14.51 23.31 6.86
N GLY A 324 -15.01 22.19 7.40
CA GLY A 324 -16.42 22.04 7.80
C GLY A 324 -17.40 21.95 6.63
N ARG A 325 -16.92 21.93 5.41
CA ARG A 325 -17.75 21.79 4.20
C ARG A 325 -18.43 20.43 4.17
N THR A 326 -19.65 20.37 3.56
CA THR A 326 -20.40 19.13 3.35
C THR A 326 -20.74 18.92 1.88
N VAL A 327 -20.98 17.69 1.54
CA VAL A 327 -21.64 17.26 0.32
C VAL A 327 -22.90 16.54 0.76
N ASP A 328 -24.04 17.22 0.57
CA ASP A 328 -25.32 16.75 1.08
C ASP A 328 -25.99 15.80 0.09
N GLY A 329 -26.79 14.89 0.62
CA GLY A 329 -27.65 14.02 -0.15
C GLY A 329 -28.83 14.78 -0.80
N LYS A 330 -29.51 14.11 -1.73
CA LYS A 330 -30.71 14.65 -2.39
C LYS A 330 -31.96 13.86 -1.99
N GLY A 331 -32.68 14.34 -0.97
CA GLY A 331 -33.89 13.68 -0.46
C GLY A 331 -33.59 12.52 0.50
N ASP A 332 -34.63 11.73 0.82
CA ASP A 332 -34.52 10.61 1.76
C ASP A 332 -33.72 9.44 1.21
N ALA A 333 -33.83 9.19 -0.09
CA ALA A 333 -33.08 8.19 -0.81
C ALA A 333 -32.40 8.85 -2.02
N TYR A 334 -31.11 8.54 -2.23
CA TYR A 334 -30.36 9.10 -3.35
C TYR A 334 -29.26 8.15 -3.81
N LYS A 335 -28.78 8.40 -5.02
CA LYS A 335 -27.63 7.75 -5.61
C LYS A 335 -26.52 8.77 -5.81
N VAL A 336 -25.34 8.42 -5.43
CA VAL A 336 -24.10 9.07 -5.82
C VAL A 336 -23.56 8.28 -7.01
N ALA A 337 -23.86 8.75 -8.21
CA ALA A 337 -23.40 8.10 -9.43
C ALA A 337 -21.88 8.12 -9.52
N SER A 338 -21.27 9.26 -9.11
CA SER A 338 -19.84 9.39 -8.91
C SER A 338 -19.52 10.45 -7.86
N PHE A 339 -18.49 10.21 -7.09
CA PHE A 339 -17.85 11.18 -6.21
C PHE A 339 -16.35 11.05 -6.35
N SER A 340 -15.65 12.17 -6.41
CA SER A 340 -14.20 12.19 -6.35
C SER A 340 -13.74 13.44 -5.60
N TYR A 341 -12.78 13.28 -4.71
CA TYR A 341 -12.08 14.36 -4.02
C TYR A 341 -10.59 14.10 -3.98
N GLY A 342 -9.80 15.14 -4.21
CA GLY A 342 -8.34 15.13 -4.17
C GLY A 342 -7.73 15.88 -5.33
N LEU A 343 -6.45 15.62 -5.60
CA LEU A 343 -5.75 16.15 -6.76
C LEU A 343 -6.29 15.49 -8.04
N MET A 344 -6.93 16.25 -8.91
CA MET A 344 -7.50 15.74 -10.15
C MET A 344 -6.76 16.30 -11.36
N VAL A 345 -6.30 15.40 -12.21
CA VAL A 345 -5.62 15.73 -13.46
C VAL A 345 -6.68 15.77 -14.58
N PRO A 346 -6.89 16.90 -15.27
CA PRO A 346 -7.94 17.01 -16.27
C PRO A 346 -7.74 16.06 -17.46
N ASP A 347 -6.52 15.93 -17.95
CA ASP A 347 -6.10 15.02 -19.02
C ASP A 347 -4.57 14.92 -19.05
N LEU A 348 -4.04 14.05 -19.89
CA LEU A 348 -2.60 13.95 -20.14
C LEU A 348 -2.01 15.30 -20.57
N GLY A 349 -0.80 15.58 -20.09
CA GLY A 349 -0.13 16.86 -20.31
C GLY A 349 -0.63 18.03 -19.47
N HIS A 350 -1.62 17.81 -18.63
CA HIS A 350 -2.15 18.80 -17.68
C HIS A 350 -1.57 18.60 -16.28
N VAL A 351 -1.74 19.61 -15.46
CA VAL A 351 -1.39 19.62 -14.04
C VAL A 351 -2.65 19.34 -13.23
N GLY A 352 -2.50 18.64 -12.13
CA GLY A 352 -3.60 18.38 -11.21
C GLY A 352 -4.02 19.62 -10.40
N GLU A 353 -5.29 19.68 -10.06
CA GLU A 353 -5.90 20.68 -9.18
C GLU A 353 -6.72 19.99 -8.10
N TYR A 354 -6.71 20.50 -6.87
CA TYR A 354 -7.59 19.99 -5.81
C TYR A 354 -9.03 20.36 -6.08
N ARG A 355 -9.87 19.36 -6.24
CA ARG A 355 -11.28 19.53 -6.59
C ARG A 355 -12.15 18.52 -5.87
N THR A 356 -13.45 18.82 -5.89
CA THR A 356 -14.54 17.91 -5.53
C THR A 356 -15.48 17.82 -6.73
N ASP A 357 -15.64 16.62 -7.26
CA ASP A 357 -16.65 16.31 -8.27
C ASP A 357 -17.69 15.39 -7.66
N ALA A 358 -18.97 15.71 -7.77
CA ALA A 358 -20.07 14.91 -7.24
C ALA A 358 -21.25 14.92 -8.19
N ASP A 359 -21.70 13.74 -8.59
CA ASP A 359 -22.94 13.54 -9.33
C ASP A 359 -23.91 12.77 -8.44
N ILE A 360 -24.93 13.48 -7.96
CA ILE A 360 -25.90 12.96 -7.00
C ILE A 360 -27.30 13.14 -7.53
N GLU A 361 -28.10 12.09 -7.53
CA GLU A 361 -29.48 12.08 -7.95
C GLU A 361 -30.43 11.55 -6.87
N ALA A 362 -31.61 12.19 -6.76
CA ALA A 362 -32.64 11.71 -5.85
C ALA A 362 -33.26 10.42 -6.39
N LEU A 363 -33.60 9.50 -5.51
CA LEU A 363 -34.30 8.28 -5.86
C LEU A 363 -35.67 8.20 -5.14
N PRO A 364 -36.69 7.60 -5.74
CA PRO A 364 -37.96 7.35 -5.06
C PRO A 364 -37.84 6.28 -3.96
N ALA A 365 -36.94 5.34 -4.12
CA ALA A 365 -36.59 4.31 -3.15
C ALA A 365 -35.25 3.68 -3.54
N LEU A 366 -34.56 3.05 -2.58
CA LEU A 366 -33.37 2.30 -2.90
C LEU A 366 -33.70 1.03 -3.72
N PRO A 367 -32.90 0.73 -4.74
CA PRO A 367 -32.98 -0.56 -5.43
C PRO A 367 -32.63 -1.71 -4.46
N ALA A 368 -32.97 -2.94 -4.83
CA ALA A 368 -32.53 -4.14 -4.12
C ALA A 368 -30.98 -4.18 -4.03
N ARG A 369 -30.48 -4.86 -3.01
CA ARG A 369 -29.04 -5.12 -2.89
C ARG A 369 -28.58 -5.96 -4.09
N ARG A 370 -27.38 -5.70 -4.59
CA ARG A 370 -26.77 -6.50 -5.65
C ARG A 370 -26.44 -7.90 -5.13
N ALA A 371 -26.33 -8.84 -6.05
CA ALA A 371 -25.71 -10.13 -5.76
C ALA A 371 -24.25 -9.94 -5.30
N PRO A 372 -23.67 -10.88 -4.58
CA PRO A 372 -22.26 -10.85 -4.23
C PRO A 372 -21.36 -10.60 -5.45
N ALA A 373 -20.30 -9.82 -5.24
CA ALA A 373 -19.31 -9.53 -6.27
C ALA A 373 -18.43 -10.77 -6.57
N ILE A 374 -18.17 -11.55 -5.54
CA ILE A 374 -17.52 -12.86 -5.65
C ILE A 374 -18.59 -13.93 -5.51
N ARG A 375 -18.60 -14.88 -6.44
CA ARG A 375 -19.56 -15.97 -6.41
C ARG A 375 -19.10 -17.05 -5.44
N ASP A 376 -20.05 -17.67 -4.74
CA ASP A 376 -19.79 -18.79 -3.83
C ASP A 376 -19.20 -20.00 -4.58
N LEU A 377 -18.36 -20.75 -3.87
CA LEU A 377 -17.96 -22.09 -4.29
C LEU A 377 -19.18 -23.04 -4.28
N PRO A 378 -19.18 -24.08 -5.11
CA PRO A 378 -20.25 -25.07 -5.08
C PRO A 378 -20.32 -25.78 -3.72
N PRO A 379 -21.49 -26.30 -3.33
CA PRO A 379 -21.66 -27.02 -2.06
C PRO A 379 -20.61 -28.13 -1.88
N MET A 380 -20.01 -28.18 -0.71
CA MET A 380 -18.88 -29.07 -0.41
C MET A 380 -19.17 -30.56 -0.66
N GLN A 381 -20.43 -31.01 -0.50
CA GLN A 381 -20.81 -32.40 -0.79
C GLN A 381 -20.60 -32.79 -2.25
N ASP A 382 -20.49 -31.83 -3.16
CA ASP A 382 -20.26 -32.06 -4.58
C ASP A 382 -18.77 -32.14 -4.94
N TRP A 383 -17.88 -31.92 -3.97
CA TRP A 383 -16.43 -31.91 -4.18
C TRP A 383 -15.89 -33.35 -4.24
N VAL A 384 -15.20 -33.69 -5.32
CA VAL A 384 -14.54 -34.99 -5.48
C VAL A 384 -13.08 -34.86 -5.08
N ASN A 385 -12.69 -35.51 -4.00
CA ASN A 385 -11.30 -35.51 -3.53
C ASN A 385 -10.42 -36.32 -4.50
N VAL A 386 -9.42 -35.64 -5.10
CA VAL A 386 -8.54 -36.25 -6.12
C VAL A 386 -7.73 -37.43 -5.60
N ARG A 387 -7.45 -37.52 -4.30
CA ARG A 387 -6.77 -38.66 -3.68
C ARG A 387 -7.56 -39.96 -3.86
N THR A 388 -8.90 -39.89 -3.82
CA THR A 388 -9.77 -41.04 -4.02
C THR A 388 -9.76 -41.56 -5.45
N LEU A 389 -9.23 -40.76 -6.39
CA LEU A 389 -9.09 -41.11 -7.80
C LEU A 389 -7.68 -41.63 -8.14
N GLY A 390 -6.82 -41.82 -7.13
CA GLY A 390 -5.46 -42.35 -7.29
C GLY A 390 -4.42 -41.27 -7.66
N ILE A 391 -4.75 -40.00 -7.57
CA ILE A 391 -3.80 -38.90 -7.74
C ILE A 391 -2.97 -38.77 -6.48
N VAL A 392 -1.62 -38.73 -6.62
CA VAL A 392 -0.69 -38.93 -5.51
C VAL A 392 -0.30 -37.63 -4.83
N GLY A 393 0.11 -36.58 -5.57
CA GLY A 393 0.51 -35.26 -5.04
C GLY A 393 1.65 -35.31 -4.02
N ASP A 394 2.61 -36.24 -4.20
CA ASP A 394 3.76 -36.42 -3.30
C ASP A 394 5.00 -35.64 -3.76
N GLY A 395 4.89 -34.84 -4.79
CA GLY A 395 5.98 -34.10 -5.41
C GLY A 395 6.94 -34.98 -6.24
N LYS A 396 6.62 -36.25 -6.47
CA LYS A 396 7.49 -37.20 -7.20
C LYS A 396 6.79 -37.90 -8.34
N ALA A 397 5.62 -38.48 -8.08
CA ALA A 397 4.79 -39.12 -9.09
C ALA A 397 4.34 -38.09 -10.11
N ASP A 398 4.31 -38.51 -11.38
CA ASP A 398 3.70 -37.70 -12.45
C ASP A 398 2.19 -37.89 -12.41
N ASP A 399 1.48 -36.91 -11.93
CA ASP A 399 0.02 -36.94 -11.77
C ASP A 399 -0.74 -36.47 -13.04
N THR A 400 -0.03 -36.04 -14.09
CA THR A 400 -0.63 -35.39 -15.28
C THR A 400 -1.80 -36.15 -15.85
N ALA A 401 -1.57 -37.43 -16.21
CA ALA A 401 -2.59 -38.26 -16.87
C ALA A 401 -3.77 -38.55 -15.93
N ALA A 402 -3.50 -38.76 -14.64
CA ALA A 402 -4.53 -39.01 -13.64
C ALA A 402 -5.40 -37.78 -13.38
N ILE A 403 -4.78 -36.60 -13.25
CA ILE A 403 -5.51 -35.32 -13.08
C ILE A 403 -6.33 -35.02 -14.35
N GLN A 404 -5.78 -35.19 -15.54
CA GLN A 404 -6.55 -34.97 -16.79
C GLN A 404 -7.76 -35.91 -16.89
N LYS A 405 -7.58 -37.16 -16.48
CA LYS A 405 -8.70 -38.11 -16.43
C LYS A 405 -9.77 -37.70 -15.42
N ALA A 406 -9.35 -37.22 -14.25
CA ALA A 406 -10.27 -36.71 -13.22
C ALA A 406 -11.05 -35.48 -13.73
N ILE A 407 -10.38 -34.50 -14.33
CA ILE A 407 -11.01 -33.32 -14.97
C ILE A 407 -12.07 -33.76 -16.00
N ASN A 408 -11.74 -34.73 -16.83
CA ASN A 408 -12.68 -35.21 -17.86
C ASN A 408 -13.92 -35.89 -17.25
N ALA A 409 -13.79 -36.51 -16.08
CA ALA A 409 -14.85 -37.28 -15.45
C ALA A 409 -15.70 -36.48 -14.46
N HIS A 410 -15.13 -35.49 -13.78
CA HIS A 410 -15.75 -34.78 -12.68
C HIS A 410 -15.67 -33.27 -12.89
N PRO A 411 -16.78 -32.53 -12.75
CA PRO A 411 -16.77 -31.07 -12.87
C PRO A 411 -16.08 -30.39 -11.69
N ILE A 412 -16.16 -30.93 -10.48
CA ILE A 412 -15.69 -30.33 -9.24
C ILE A 412 -14.65 -31.22 -8.59
N LEU A 413 -13.42 -30.75 -8.52
CA LEU A 413 -12.29 -31.48 -7.94
C LEU A 413 -11.71 -30.72 -6.75
N TYR A 414 -11.54 -31.41 -5.64
CA TYR A 414 -10.86 -30.93 -4.45
C TYR A 414 -9.44 -31.52 -4.37
N PHE A 415 -8.47 -30.66 -4.24
CA PHE A 415 -7.05 -30.98 -4.08
C PHE A 415 -6.63 -30.77 -2.62
N PRO A 416 -6.48 -31.83 -1.82
CA PRO A 416 -5.86 -31.70 -0.49
C PRO A 416 -4.41 -31.25 -0.59
N THR A 417 -3.83 -30.81 0.55
CA THR A 417 -2.41 -30.46 0.66
C THR A 417 -1.53 -31.47 -0.07
N GLY A 418 -0.68 -30.97 -0.96
CA GLY A 418 0.24 -31.77 -1.75
C GLY A 418 0.88 -31.01 -2.90
N PHE A 419 1.95 -31.59 -3.42
CA PHE A 419 2.66 -31.08 -4.56
C PHE A 419 2.40 -32.00 -5.76
N TYR A 420 1.50 -31.60 -6.63
CA TYR A 420 1.03 -32.38 -7.77
C TYR A 420 1.91 -32.09 -8.99
N LYS A 421 2.79 -33.04 -9.31
CA LYS A 421 3.71 -32.90 -10.44
C LYS A 421 2.96 -33.05 -11.76
N VAL A 422 3.10 -32.02 -12.62
CA VAL A 422 2.48 -31.95 -13.94
C VAL A 422 3.58 -31.79 -14.98
N THR A 423 3.64 -32.70 -15.98
CA THR A 423 4.68 -32.68 -17.01
C THR A 423 4.16 -32.26 -18.37
N ASP A 424 2.86 -32.10 -18.55
CA ASP A 424 2.20 -31.60 -19.74
C ASP A 424 0.95 -30.79 -19.35
N ARG A 425 0.36 -30.10 -20.27
CA ARG A 425 -0.84 -29.27 -20.12
C ARG A 425 -2.04 -30.05 -19.58
N LEU A 426 -2.78 -29.44 -18.69
CA LEU A 426 -4.10 -29.88 -18.24
C LEU A 426 -5.17 -28.99 -18.89
N THR A 427 -6.11 -29.61 -19.61
CA THR A 427 -7.19 -28.91 -20.28
C THR A 427 -8.49 -29.05 -19.49
N LEU A 428 -9.04 -27.92 -19.06
CA LEU A 428 -10.29 -27.85 -18.31
C LEU A 428 -11.49 -28.11 -19.22
N ARG A 429 -12.53 -28.70 -18.65
CA ARG A 429 -13.89 -28.68 -19.24
C ARG A 429 -14.46 -27.26 -19.11
N PRO A 430 -15.50 -26.92 -19.87
CA PRO A 430 -16.16 -25.61 -19.72
C PRO A 430 -16.75 -25.35 -18.35
N ASP A 431 -16.99 -26.39 -17.54
CA ASP A 431 -17.59 -26.36 -16.21
C ASP A 431 -16.65 -26.88 -15.13
N SER A 432 -15.35 -26.95 -15.37
CA SER A 432 -14.39 -27.44 -14.36
C SER A 432 -14.22 -26.44 -13.23
N ILE A 433 -14.26 -26.97 -12.00
CA ILE A 433 -13.99 -26.25 -10.75
C ILE A 433 -12.89 -26.99 -10.01
N LEU A 434 -11.76 -26.31 -9.76
CA LEU A 434 -10.62 -26.87 -9.02
C LEU A 434 -10.46 -26.09 -7.72
N ILE A 435 -10.46 -26.79 -6.60
CA ILE A 435 -10.47 -26.20 -5.26
C ILE A 435 -9.32 -26.75 -4.42
N GLY A 436 -8.53 -25.87 -3.81
CA GLY A 436 -7.63 -26.14 -2.70
C GLY A 436 -8.00 -25.28 -1.51
N LEU A 437 -7.24 -25.38 -0.41
CA LEU A 437 -7.47 -24.56 0.79
C LEU A 437 -6.26 -23.73 1.19
N HIS A 438 -5.09 -24.00 0.61
CA HIS A 438 -3.86 -23.29 0.97
C HIS A 438 -2.86 -23.31 -0.17
N PRO A 439 -2.76 -22.23 -0.97
CA PRO A 439 -1.98 -22.23 -2.21
C PRO A 439 -0.47 -22.50 -2.01
N ALA A 440 0.10 -22.13 -0.86
CA ALA A 440 1.52 -22.37 -0.62
C ALA A 440 1.85 -23.88 -0.50
N ILE A 441 0.93 -24.70 -0.04
CA ILE A 441 1.14 -26.14 0.20
C ILE A 441 0.22 -27.04 -0.61
N THR A 442 -0.60 -26.48 -1.50
CA THR A 442 -1.43 -27.19 -2.46
C THR A 442 -1.07 -26.70 -3.86
N GLN A 443 -0.05 -27.30 -4.47
CA GLN A 443 0.52 -26.80 -5.71
C GLN A 443 0.40 -27.80 -6.86
N LEU A 444 -0.01 -27.28 -8.03
CA LEU A 444 0.26 -27.94 -9.33
C LEU A 444 1.58 -27.36 -9.84
N TYR A 445 2.57 -28.21 -10.12
CA TYR A 445 3.88 -27.70 -10.49
C TYR A 445 4.52 -28.45 -11.66
N ILE A 446 5.21 -27.70 -12.51
CA ILE A 446 6.07 -28.24 -13.57
C ILE A 446 7.47 -28.39 -12.98
N PRO A 447 8.13 -29.57 -13.10
CA PRO A 447 9.52 -29.72 -12.67
C PRO A 447 10.45 -28.83 -13.50
N ASP A 448 11.56 -28.42 -12.89
CA ASP A 448 12.61 -27.70 -13.61
C ASP A 448 13.07 -28.50 -14.84
N GLU A 449 13.43 -27.80 -15.92
CA GLU A 449 13.95 -28.38 -17.16
C GLU A 449 13.07 -29.50 -17.75
N ASN A 450 11.77 -29.35 -17.63
CA ASN A 450 10.83 -30.35 -18.16
C ASN A 450 10.98 -30.48 -19.68
N PRO A 451 11.27 -31.68 -20.23
CA PRO A 451 11.51 -31.86 -21.68
C PRO A 451 10.36 -31.38 -22.57
N ARG A 452 9.12 -31.47 -22.14
CA ARG A 452 7.95 -31.01 -22.89
C ARG A 452 7.89 -29.49 -23.02
N HIS A 453 8.48 -28.77 -22.05
CA HIS A 453 8.49 -27.32 -22.00
C HIS A 453 9.78 -26.70 -22.54
N ALA A 454 10.73 -27.55 -22.98
CA ALA A 454 12.01 -27.13 -23.54
C ALA A 454 11.87 -26.60 -24.99
N GLY A 455 12.86 -25.80 -25.39
CA GLY A 455 12.97 -25.28 -26.75
C GLY A 455 11.96 -24.21 -27.11
N LEU A 456 11.87 -23.93 -28.43
CA LEU A 456 10.92 -22.97 -28.98
C LEU A 456 9.59 -23.65 -29.30
N GLY A 457 8.50 -22.93 -29.25
CA GLY A 457 7.17 -23.40 -29.59
C GLY A 457 6.03 -22.64 -28.93
N SER A 458 4.82 -23.09 -29.19
CA SER A 458 3.63 -22.50 -28.54
C SER A 458 3.64 -22.72 -27.04
N VAL A 459 2.90 -21.88 -26.33
CA VAL A 459 2.69 -21.98 -24.89
C VAL A 459 2.16 -23.36 -24.49
N LEU A 460 2.69 -23.90 -23.42
CA LEU A 460 2.21 -25.10 -22.72
C LEU A 460 1.91 -24.74 -21.25
N PRO A 461 0.66 -24.36 -20.94
CA PRO A 461 0.29 -23.95 -19.60
C PRO A 461 0.12 -25.16 -18.67
N ILE A 462 0.21 -24.94 -17.35
CA ILE A 462 -0.26 -25.92 -16.36
C ILE A 462 -1.76 -26.17 -16.58
N LEU A 463 -2.54 -25.10 -16.62
CA LEU A 463 -3.99 -25.14 -16.81
C LEU A 463 -4.39 -24.33 -18.04
N GLU A 464 -5.22 -24.92 -18.90
CA GLU A 464 -5.81 -24.27 -20.06
C GLU A 464 -7.33 -24.38 -19.98
N SER A 465 -8.05 -23.25 -19.94
CA SER A 465 -9.50 -23.25 -19.99
C SER A 465 -10.03 -23.21 -21.43
N ARG A 466 -11.28 -23.64 -21.60
CA ARG A 466 -11.98 -23.57 -22.88
C ARG A 466 -12.65 -22.21 -23.05
N LYS A 467 -12.73 -21.77 -24.30
CA LYS A 467 -13.40 -20.51 -24.65
C LYS A 467 -14.85 -20.50 -24.15
N GLY A 468 -15.21 -19.43 -23.43
CA GLY A 468 -16.56 -19.22 -22.91
C GLY A 468 -16.96 -20.14 -21.76
N GLY A 469 -16.01 -20.86 -21.16
CA GLY A 469 -16.26 -21.71 -20.00
C GLY A 469 -16.69 -20.92 -18.76
N ASP A 470 -17.32 -21.65 -17.82
CA ASP A 470 -17.72 -21.13 -16.50
C ASP A 470 -16.89 -21.84 -15.42
N ASN A 471 -15.59 -21.55 -15.41
CA ASN A 471 -14.62 -22.24 -14.58
C ASN A 471 -14.38 -21.50 -13.25
N ILE A 472 -14.04 -22.26 -12.20
CA ILE A 472 -13.53 -21.73 -10.94
C ILE A 472 -12.19 -22.36 -10.61
N LEU A 473 -11.23 -21.53 -10.23
CA LEU A 473 -9.98 -21.93 -9.57
C LEU A 473 -9.92 -21.21 -8.21
N SER A 474 -9.78 -21.95 -7.12
CA SER A 474 -9.72 -21.37 -5.78
C SER A 474 -8.69 -22.09 -4.90
N GLY A 475 -7.92 -21.35 -4.09
CA GLY A 475 -7.03 -21.86 -3.07
C GLY A 475 -5.83 -22.70 -3.56
N LEU A 476 -5.37 -22.48 -4.80
CA LEU A 476 -4.33 -23.27 -5.44
C LEU A 476 -3.06 -22.47 -5.74
N GLY A 477 -1.91 -23.12 -5.56
CA GLY A 477 -0.63 -22.66 -6.08
C GLY A 477 -0.32 -23.25 -7.45
N LEU A 478 0.18 -22.42 -8.37
CA LEU A 478 0.64 -22.87 -9.69
C LEU A 478 2.12 -22.49 -9.83
N PHE A 479 2.99 -23.48 -10.03
CA PHE A 479 4.42 -23.27 -10.15
C PHE A 479 4.95 -23.80 -11.48
N THR A 480 5.46 -22.92 -12.31
CA THR A 480 5.95 -23.24 -13.67
C THR A 480 7.35 -23.86 -13.71
N GLY A 481 8.02 -23.98 -12.56
CA GLY A 481 9.42 -24.42 -12.49
C GLY A 481 10.37 -23.41 -13.15
N ARG A 482 11.67 -23.73 -13.14
CA ARG A 482 12.71 -22.94 -13.79
C ARG A 482 13.09 -23.57 -15.13
N VAL A 483 13.65 -22.75 -16.03
CA VAL A 483 14.17 -23.19 -17.34
C VAL A 483 13.14 -23.97 -18.19
N ASN A 484 11.89 -23.50 -18.16
CA ASN A 484 10.76 -24.04 -18.92
C ASN A 484 10.22 -22.98 -19.88
N PRO A 485 10.90 -22.65 -20.98
CA PRO A 485 10.58 -21.47 -21.81
C PRO A 485 9.18 -21.50 -22.43
N ARG A 486 8.55 -22.65 -22.54
CA ARG A 486 7.18 -22.78 -23.06
C ARG A 486 6.10 -22.77 -21.97
N ALA A 487 6.50 -22.69 -20.70
CA ALA A 487 5.56 -22.71 -19.58
C ALA A 487 4.77 -21.40 -19.45
N SER A 488 3.55 -21.55 -18.98
CA SER A 488 2.66 -20.54 -18.40
C SER A 488 1.91 -21.24 -17.25
N ALA A 489 1.54 -20.53 -16.23
CA ALA A 489 0.74 -21.14 -15.17
C ALA A 489 -0.71 -21.33 -15.60
N LEU A 490 -1.30 -20.29 -16.20
CA LEU A 490 -2.71 -20.28 -16.57
C LEU A 490 -2.94 -19.62 -17.94
N LEU A 491 -3.52 -20.38 -18.88
CA LEU A 491 -4.05 -19.86 -20.12
C LEU A 491 -5.58 -19.82 -20.04
N TRP A 492 -6.13 -18.61 -19.92
CA TRP A 492 -7.52 -18.40 -19.56
C TRP A 492 -8.36 -17.85 -20.69
N ARG A 493 -9.38 -18.61 -21.08
CA ARG A 493 -10.36 -18.25 -22.11
C ARG A 493 -11.80 -18.36 -21.61
N SER A 494 -11.98 -18.54 -20.31
CA SER A 494 -13.29 -18.68 -19.68
C SER A 494 -14.07 -17.36 -19.71
N GLY A 495 -15.38 -17.44 -19.69
CA GLY A 495 -16.28 -16.32 -19.86
C GLY A 495 -16.48 -15.48 -18.58
N GLU A 496 -17.43 -14.52 -18.69
CA GLU A 496 -17.71 -13.51 -17.67
C GLU A 496 -18.04 -14.08 -16.28
N LYS A 497 -18.64 -15.26 -16.18
CA LYS A 497 -19.03 -15.88 -14.91
C LYS A 497 -17.94 -16.65 -14.22
N SER A 498 -16.78 -16.77 -14.83
CA SER A 498 -15.67 -17.53 -14.25
C SER A 498 -15.01 -16.81 -13.09
N LEU A 499 -14.32 -17.57 -12.22
CA LEU A 499 -13.67 -17.07 -11.02
C LEU A 499 -12.27 -17.68 -10.87
N VAL A 500 -11.31 -16.81 -10.56
CA VAL A 500 -9.96 -17.18 -10.08
C VAL A 500 -9.75 -16.46 -8.76
N GLU A 501 -9.67 -17.20 -7.66
CA GLU A 501 -9.65 -16.65 -6.31
C GLU A 501 -8.62 -17.36 -5.43
N ASP A 502 -7.88 -16.59 -4.60
CA ASP A 502 -6.82 -17.13 -3.75
C ASP A 502 -5.85 -18.03 -4.52
N VAL A 503 -5.50 -17.61 -5.75
CA VAL A 503 -4.56 -18.34 -6.61
C VAL A 503 -3.22 -17.64 -6.61
N LYS A 504 -2.17 -18.41 -6.28
CA LYS A 504 -0.81 -17.89 -6.22
C LYS A 504 0.02 -18.52 -7.33
N ILE A 505 0.66 -17.65 -8.12
CA ILE A 505 1.63 -18.07 -9.13
C ILE A 505 2.98 -18.12 -8.45
N MET A 506 3.42 -19.32 -8.12
CA MET A 506 4.66 -19.55 -7.41
C MET A 506 5.88 -19.29 -8.28
N GLY A 507 7.02 -18.92 -7.69
CA GLY A 507 8.26 -18.66 -8.43
C GLY A 507 9.13 -17.54 -7.87
N GLY A 508 8.66 -16.85 -6.85
CA GLY A 508 9.40 -15.82 -6.12
C GLY A 508 9.68 -16.17 -4.67
N GLY A 509 10.10 -15.20 -3.89
CA GLY A 509 10.27 -15.33 -2.44
C GLY A 509 8.99 -15.83 -1.76
N GLY A 510 9.14 -16.63 -0.73
CA GLY A 510 8.01 -17.21 -0.01
C GLY A 510 7.38 -18.44 -0.67
N THR A 511 7.92 -18.96 -1.79
CA THR A 511 7.44 -20.17 -2.45
C THR A 511 8.05 -21.43 -1.84
N PRO A 512 7.29 -22.29 -1.17
CA PRO A 512 7.77 -23.60 -0.75
C PRO A 512 7.78 -24.57 -1.95
N THR A 513 8.85 -25.35 -2.08
CA THR A 513 9.03 -26.32 -3.15
C THR A 513 8.73 -27.74 -2.67
N ALA A 514 8.48 -28.65 -3.59
CA ALA A 514 8.11 -30.04 -3.31
C ALA A 514 9.17 -30.81 -2.48
N ASP A 515 10.43 -30.40 -2.53
CA ASP A 515 11.50 -30.97 -1.71
C ASP A 515 11.60 -30.33 -0.32
N GLY A 516 10.69 -29.43 0.02
CA GLY A 516 10.56 -28.77 1.31
C GLY A 516 11.56 -27.65 1.55
N LYS A 517 12.12 -27.08 0.50
CA LYS A 517 12.90 -25.86 0.57
C LYS A 517 12.01 -24.65 0.30
N MET A 518 12.49 -23.48 0.71
CA MET A 518 11.93 -22.20 0.31
C MET A 518 12.76 -21.64 -0.83
N LEU A 519 12.12 -21.15 -1.88
CA LEU A 519 12.82 -20.33 -2.86
C LEU A 519 13.26 -19.04 -2.18
N GLY A 520 14.52 -18.67 -2.39
CA GLY A 520 15.01 -17.36 -2.00
C GLY A 520 14.34 -16.25 -2.81
N SER A 521 14.44 -15.00 -2.35
CA SER A 521 14.08 -13.86 -3.18
C SER A 521 14.92 -13.91 -4.46
N LEU A 522 14.26 -13.95 -5.58
CA LEU A 522 14.90 -13.96 -6.89
C LEU A 522 15.17 -12.51 -7.27
N THR A 523 16.42 -12.10 -7.13
CA THR A 523 16.87 -10.86 -7.76
C THR A 523 17.03 -11.15 -9.25
N VAL A 524 16.26 -10.48 -10.05
CA VAL A 524 16.31 -10.58 -11.50
C VAL A 524 17.59 -9.93 -12.01
N HIS A 525 18.37 -10.67 -12.76
CA HIS A 525 19.47 -10.13 -13.54
C HIS A 525 19.20 -10.40 -15.02
N THR A 526 18.43 -9.52 -15.64
CA THR A 526 18.29 -9.53 -17.09
C THR A 526 19.66 -9.37 -17.71
N GLY A 527 20.05 -10.26 -18.59
CA GLY A 527 21.37 -10.26 -19.18
C GLY A 527 22.40 -11.15 -18.52
N ASP A 528 22.01 -11.93 -17.49
CA ASP A 528 22.85 -13.00 -16.99
C ASP A 528 23.17 -13.97 -18.15
N PRO A 529 24.44 -14.21 -18.47
CA PRO A 529 24.82 -15.13 -19.54
C PRO A 529 24.57 -16.60 -19.19
N VAL A 530 24.33 -16.89 -17.94
CA VAL A 530 24.02 -18.25 -17.45
C VAL A 530 22.52 -18.51 -17.65
N THR A 531 22.19 -19.33 -18.63
CA THR A 531 20.79 -19.57 -19.07
C THR A 531 19.90 -20.20 -18.02
N ASP A 532 20.45 -20.94 -17.07
CA ASP A 532 19.73 -21.56 -15.94
C ASP A 532 19.36 -20.52 -14.85
N HIS A 533 19.99 -19.36 -14.86
CA HIS A 533 19.65 -18.22 -14.03
C HIS A 533 18.80 -17.19 -14.76
N ARG A 534 18.51 -17.41 -16.03
CA ARG A 534 17.78 -16.44 -16.82
C ARG A 534 16.34 -16.37 -16.35
N LEU A 535 15.95 -15.18 -15.96
CA LEU A 535 14.59 -14.78 -15.65
C LEU A 535 13.94 -14.20 -16.92
N ASP A 536 12.63 -14.08 -16.97
CA ASP A 536 11.88 -13.59 -18.14
C ASP A 536 11.82 -14.54 -19.38
N ALA A 537 12.19 -15.79 -19.22
CA ALA A 537 12.27 -16.71 -20.34
C ALA A 537 10.97 -17.49 -20.64
N GLN A 538 10.00 -17.43 -19.72
CA GLN A 538 8.73 -18.14 -19.87
C GLN A 538 7.64 -17.22 -20.46
N TYR A 539 6.57 -17.85 -20.97
CA TYR A 539 5.34 -17.14 -21.34
C TYR A 539 4.74 -16.43 -20.10
N PRO A 540 3.78 -15.49 -20.29
CA PRO A 540 3.14 -14.83 -19.17
C PRO A 540 2.61 -15.82 -18.13
N SER A 541 2.76 -15.48 -16.85
CA SER A 541 2.29 -16.33 -15.74
C SER A 541 0.80 -16.63 -15.86
N ILE A 542 -0.02 -15.59 -15.99
CA ILE A 542 -1.44 -15.70 -16.33
C ILE A 542 -1.65 -15.00 -17.66
N TRP A 543 -2.18 -15.75 -18.64
CA TRP A 543 -2.54 -15.19 -19.93
C TRP A 543 -4.03 -15.36 -20.20
N VAL A 544 -4.77 -14.25 -20.09
CA VAL A 544 -6.19 -14.18 -20.49
C VAL A 544 -6.27 -13.79 -21.95
N THR A 545 -6.94 -14.58 -22.76
CA THR A 545 -6.98 -14.31 -24.20
C THR A 545 -8.22 -14.93 -24.87
N ASP A 546 -8.39 -14.66 -26.16
CA ASP A 546 -9.41 -15.26 -27.04
C ASP A 546 -10.83 -15.15 -26.45
N GLY A 547 -11.17 -13.97 -25.93
CA GLY A 547 -12.47 -13.69 -25.31
C GLY A 547 -12.58 -14.14 -23.85
N GLY A 548 -11.48 -14.39 -23.17
CA GLY A 548 -11.47 -14.65 -21.74
C GLY A 548 -11.90 -13.42 -20.90
N GLY A 549 -12.48 -13.67 -19.73
CA GLY A 549 -12.94 -12.67 -18.78
C GLY A 549 -13.21 -13.29 -17.41
N GLY A 550 -14.11 -12.70 -16.63
CA GLY A 550 -14.52 -13.18 -15.31
C GLY A 550 -13.90 -12.40 -14.15
N THR A 551 -14.01 -12.95 -12.95
CA THR A 551 -13.52 -12.34 -11.71
C THR A 551 -12.18 -12.95 -11.29
N PHE A 552 -11.24 -12.07 -10.93
CA PHE A 552 -9.93 -12.43 -10.38
C PHE A 552 -9.82 -11.73 -9.01
N ALA A 553 -9.81 -12.48 -7.92
CA ALA A 553 -9.77 -11.95 -6.57
C ALA A 553 -8.62 -12.59 -5.77
N ASP A 554 -7.90 -11.81 -4.98
CA ASP A 554 -6.75 -12.29 -4.20
C ASP A 554 -5.77 -13.15 -5.03
N VAL A 555 -5.31 -12.60 -6.14
CA VAL A 555 -4.35 -13.29 -7.03
C VAL A 555 -2.98 -12.67 -6.88
N TRP A 556 -1.97 -13.50 -6.64
CA TRP A 556 -0.59 -13.07 -6.52
C TRP A 556 0.30 -13.72 -7.57
N SER A 557 1.05 -12.91 -8.32
CA SER A 557 1.98 -13.38 -9.34
C SER A 557 3.38 -12.82 -9.14
N PRO A 558 4.22 -13.42 -8.27
CA PRO A 558 5.61 -13.03 -8.09
C PRO A 558 6.59 -13.87 -8.92
N ASN A 559 6.15 -14.49 -10.00
CA ASN A 559 6.94 -15.44 -10.79
C ASN A 559 7.98 -14.73 -11.67
N SER A 560 9.15 -14.49 -11.16
CA SER A 560 10.25 -13.85 -11.88
C SER A 560 10.75 -14.57 -13.13
N PHE A 561 10.31 -15.81 -13.39
CA PHE A 561 10.69 -16.57 -14.60
C PHE A 561 9.85 -16.21 -15.82
N ALA A 562 8.70 -15.60 -15.64
CA ALA A 562 7.81 -15.21 -16.71
C ALA A 562 8.13 -13.82 -17.28
N GLN A 563 7.84 -13.63 -18.57
CA GLN A 563 8.00 -12.34 -19.22
C GLN A 563 6.98 -11.28 -18.75
N ALA A 564 5.86 -11.70 -18.21
CA ALA A 564 4.84 -10.84 -17.60
C ALA A 564 4.05 -11.62 -16.54
N GLY A 565 3.56 -10.92 -15.54
CA GLY A 565 2.76 -11.54 -14.49
C GLY A 565 1.32 -11.78 -14.89
N PHE A 566 0.65 -10.75 -15.39
CA PHE A 566 -0.73 -10.82 -15.85
C PHE A 566 -0.85 -10.18 -17.24
N TYR A 567 -1.11 -11.02 -18.23
CA TYR A 567 -1.26 -10.60 -19.62
C TYR A 567 -2.68 -10.84 -20.11
N ILE A 568 -3.33 -9.81 -20.58
CA ILE A 568 -4.67 -9.89 -21.16
C ILE A 568 -4.58 -9.48 -22.61
N SER A 569 -5.15 -10.28 -23.53
CA SER A 569 -5.20 -9.95 -24.94
C SER A 569 -6.50 -10.35 -25.60
N ASP A 570 -6.87 -9.62 -26.65
CA ASP A 570 -7.94 -10.01 -27.58
C ASP A 570 -9.27 -10.38 -26.89
N THR A 571 -9.73 -9.51 -25.98
CA THR A 571 -10.99 -9.75 -25.27
C THR A 571 -11.81 -8.48 -25.09
N SER A 572 -13.14 -8.65 -25.22
CA SER A 572 -14.15 -7.67 -24.82
C SER A 572 -15.11 -8.24 -23.78
N THR A 573 -14.91 -9.47 -23.36
CA THR A 573 -15.66 -10.09 -22.26
C THR A 573 -15.33 -9.32 -20.97
N PRO A 574 -16.33 -8.91 -20.17
CA PRO A 574 -16.11 -8.20 -18.92
C PRO A 574 -15.15 -8.97 -18.00
N GLY A 575 -14.25 -8.21 -17.39
CA GLY A 575 -13.32 -8.72 -16.39
C GLY A 575 -13.27 -7.83 -15.17
N HIS A 576 -13.20 -8.44 -13.99
CA HIS A 576 -13.17 -7.79 -12.69
C HIS A 576 -11.96 -8.28 -11.91
N VAL A 577 -11.08 -7.37 -11.54
CA VAL A 577 -9.91 -7.68 -10.71
C VAL A 577 -10.10 -7.00 -9.36
N TYR A 578 -10.10 -7.80 -8.29
CA TYR A 578 -10.23 -7.35 -6.90
C TYR A 578 -8.99 -7.78 -6.12
N GLU A 579 -8.12 -6.83 -5.82
CA GLU A 579 -6.82 -7.03 -5.19
C GLU A 579 -5.93 -8.09 -5.88
N MET A 580 -5.05 -7.60 -6.70
CA MET A 580 -4.08 -8.42 -7.39
C MET A 580 -2.70 -7.80 -7.24
N SER A 581 -1.76 -8.58 -6.74
CA SER A 581 -0.35 -8.22 -6.74
C SER A 581 0.39 -8.94 -7.87
N VAL A 582 1.09 -8.15 -8.68
CA VAL A 582 1.98 -8.67 -9.73
C VAL A 582 3.35 -8.05 -9.51
N GLU A 583 4.35 -8.91 -9.29
CA GLU A 583 5.62 -8.49 -8.71
C GLU A 583 6.82 -9.17 -9.35
N HIS A 584 7.95 -8.47 -9.38
CA HIS A 584 9.27 -9.02 -9.66
C HIS A 584 9.47 -9.55 -11.09
N HIS A 585 8.70 -9.07 -12.07
CA HIS A 585 8.89 -9.46 -13.46
C HIS A 585 9.89 -8.54 -14.15
N ALA A 586 10.82 -9.14 -14.89
CA ALA A 586 11.91 -8.40 -15.52
C ALA A 586 11.46 -7.46 -16.65
N ARG A 587 10.30 -7.69 -17.26
CA ARG A 587 9.79 -6.87 -18.36
C ARG A 587 8.51 -6.13 -18.02
N ASN A 588 7.46 -6.85 -17.67
CA ASN A 588 6.15 -6.28 -17.45
C ASN A 588 5.47 -6.95 -16.27
N GLU A 589 4.83 -6.15 -15.44
CA GLU A 589 3.90 -6.70 -14.45
C GLU A 589 2.55 -6.98 -15.11
N PHE A 590 1.86 -5.95 -15.58
CA PHE A 590 0.62 -6.08 -16.34
C PHE A 590 0.80 -5.71 -17.80
N VAL A 591 0.21 -6.49 -18.70
CA VAL A 591 0.08 -6.14 -20.12
C VAL A 591 -1.37 -6.31 -20.56
N LEU A 592 -1.93 -5.29 -21.20
CA LEU A 592 -3.26 -5.31 -21.79
C LEU A 592 -3.14 -4.94 -23.28
N ASP A 593 -3.50 -5.85 -24.19
CA ASP A 593 -3.46 -5.57 -25.62
C ASP A 593 -4.79 -5.97 -26.28
N ASN A 594 -5.48 -5.00 -26.86
CA ASN A 594 -6.81 -5.17 -27.47
C ASN A 594 -7.86 -5.66 -26.43
N VAL A 595 -7.95 -4.95 -25.28
CA VAL A 595 -8.81 -5.29 -24.15
C VAL A 595 -9.90 -4.25 -23.97
N GLN A 596 -11.12 -4.69 -23.64
CA GLN A 596 -12.26 -3.82 -23.41
C GLN A 596 -13.10 -4.31 -22.22
N ASN A 597 -13.76 -3.35 -21.52
CA ASN A 597 -14.72 -3.63 -20.45
C ASN A 597 -14.11 -4.31 -19.23
N TRP A 598 -12.94 -3.88 -18.82
CA TRP A 598 -12.28 -4.41 -17.62
C TRP A 598 -12.15 -3.35 -16.54
N GLU A 599 -12.24 -3.82 -15.29
CA GLU A 599 -11.95 -3.00 -14.12
C GLU A 599 -10.92 -3.69 -13.22
N PHE A 600 -10.00 -2.88 -12.72
CA PHE A 600 -8.93 -3.27 -11.81
C PHE A 600 -9.09 -2.44 -10.54
N LEU A 601 -9.53 -3.07 -9.47
CA LEU A 601 -9.74 -2.46 -8.17
C LEU A 601 -8.67 -2.99 -7.21
N ALA A 602 -7.86 -2.09 -6.65
CA ALA A 602 -6.68 -2.39 -5.85
C ALA A 602 -5.62 -3.27 -6.58
N PRO A 603 -5.22 -2.96 -7.82
CA PRO A 603 -4.08 -3.64 -8.43
C PRO A 603 -2.77 -3.07 -7.88
N GLN A 604 -1.83 -3.95 -7.56
CA GLN A 604 -0.47 -3.59 -7.15
C GLN A 604 0.55 -4.10 -8.16
N THR A 605 1.60 -3.30 -8.37
CA THR A 605 2.80 -3.71 -9.09
C THR A 605 4.03 -3.41 -8.25
N GLU A 606 5.01 -4.32 -8.24
CA GLU A 606 6.25 -4.12 -7.51
C GLU A 606 7.45 -4.45 -8.37
N GLN A 607 8.31 -3.45 -8.60
CA GLN A 607 9.61 -3.60 -9.25
C GLN A 607 10.70 -3.69 -8.21
N GLU A 608 11.48 -4.75 -8.26
CA GLU A 608 12.56 -5.00 -7.32
C GLU A 608 13.93 -4.50 -7.79
N VAL A 609 14.87 -4.51 -6.87
CA VAL A 609 16.24 -3.97 -7.03
C VAL A 609 16.98 -4.50 -8.26
N GLY A 610 16.67 -5.71 -8.70
CA GLY A 610 17.34 -6.37 -9.81
C GLY A 610 16.64 -6.24 -11.16
N ASP A 611 15.46 -5.63 -11.22
CA ASP A 611 14.69 -5.51 -12.44
C ASP A 611 15.43 -4.72 -13.51
N GLY A 612 15.19 -5.07 -14.75
CA GLY A 612 15.86 -4.44 -15.87
C GLY A 612 15.50 -2.96 -16.05
N PRO A 613 16.28 -2.22 -16.81
CA PRO A 613 16.01 -0.82 -17.08
C PRO A 613 14.71 -0.60 -17.87
N ASP A 614 14.22 -1.62 -18.55
CA ASP A 614 13.05 -1.57 -19.44
C ASP A 614 11.78 -2.12 -18.77
N ALA A 615 11.84 -2.47 -17.49
CA ALA A 615 10.69 -3.02 -16.77
C ALA A 615 9.57 -1.98 -16.65
N VAL A 616 8.36 -2.35 -17.11
CA VAL A 616 7.16 -1.51 -17.11
C VAL A 616 6.10 -2.13 -16.21
N SER A 617 5.59 -1.34 -15.28
CA SER A 617 4.58 -1.83 -14.34
C SER A 617 3.24 -2.13 -15.02
N LEU A 618 2.75 -1.25 -15.90
CA LEU A 618 1.47 -1.43 -16.60
C LEU A 618 1.59 -0.95 -18.05
N ASP A 619 1.46 -1.87 -18.99
CA ASP A 619 1.51 -1.63 -20.44
C ASP A 619 0.11 -1.84 -21.05
N ILE A 620 -0.48 -0.78 -21.62
CA ILE A 620 -1.83 -0.79 -22.16
C ILE A 620 -1.82 -0.43 -23.64
N ARG A 621 -2.23 -1.34 -24.49
CA ARG A 621 -2.20 -1.21 -25.95
C ARG A 621 -3.57 -1.41 -26.57
N ASN A 622 -3.95 -0.60 -27.56
CA ASN A 622 -5.12 -0.81 -28.39
C ASN A 622 -6.41 -1.09 -27.59
N SER A 623 -6.52 -0.54 -26.38
CA SER A 623 -7.54 -0.90 -25.40
C SER A 623 -8.48 0.25 -25.09
N LYS A 624 -9.68 -0.06 -24.60
CA LYS A 624 -10.67 0.96 -24.26
C LYS A 624 -11.64 0.50 -23.16
N ASN A 625 -12.34 1.48 -22.55
CA ASN A 625 -13.29 1.26 -21.47
C ASN A 625 -12.65 0.42 -20.33
N LEU A 626 -11.56 0.96 -19.76
CA LEU A 626 -10.85 0.36 -18.64
C LEU A 626 -10.94 1.28 -17.41
N LEU A 627 -11.08 0.69 -16.23
CA LEU A 627 -11.01 1.37 -14.95
C LEU A 627 -9.87 0.79 -14.12
N PHE A 628 -9.00 1.66 -13.61
CA PHE A 628 -8.02 1.36 -12.58
C PHE A 628 -8.32 2.21 -11.36
N ALA A 629 -8.63 1.59 -10.23
CA ALA A 629 -8.92 2.27 -8.97
C ALA A 629 -8.03 1.75 -7.85
N ASN A 630 -7.52 2.65 -7.01
CA ASN A 630 -6.51 2.37 -6.00
C ASN A 630 -5.31 1.59 -6.58
N TYR A 631 -4.77 2.10 -7.70
CA TYR A 631 -3.57 1.52 -8.31
C TYR A 631 -2.33 1.91 -7.51
N HIS A 632 -1.59 0.92 -7.07
CA HIS A 632 -0.38 1.06 -6.31
C HIS A 632 0.83 0.57 -7.13
N GLY A 633 1.64 1.51 -7.62
CA GLY A 633 2.86 1.23 -8.40
C GLY A 633 4.11 1.41 -7.55
N TYR A 634 4.68 0.30 -7.09
CA TYR A 634 5.84 0.28 -6.22
C TYR A 634 7.15 0.04 -6.98
N ARG A 635 8.24 0.71 -6.59
CA ARG A 635 9.55 0.53 -7.22
C ARG A 635 10.67 0.67 -6.21
N VAL A 636 11.60 -0.29 -6.22
CA VAL A 636 12.83 -0.29 -5.42
C VAL A 636 14.10 -0.48 -6.25
N THR A 637 14.02 -0.32 -7.57
CA THR A 637 15.13 -0.56 -8.49
C THR A 637 16.36 0.29 -8.20
N ARG A 638 17.56 -0.24 -8.51
CA ARG A 638 18.84 0.44 -8.46
C ARG A 638 19.49 0.62 -9.83
N THR A 639 18.76 0.32 -10.86
CA THR A 639 19.24 0.43 -12.25
C THR A 639 19.60 1.87 -12.56
N TYR A 640 20.68 2.09 -13.33
CA TYR A 640 21.20 3.42 -13.65
C TYR A 640 20.18 4.30 -14.36
N ALA A 641 19.51 3.76 -15.36
CA ALA A 641 18.48 4.47 -16.11
C ALA A 641 17.22 3.61 -16.17
N PRO A 642 16.45 3.53 -15.07
CA PRO A 642 15.22 2.76 -15.06
C PRO A 642 14.17 3.38 -15.98
N GLU A 643 13.18 2.57 -16.38
CA GLU A 643 12.03 3.09 -17.12
C GLU A 643 11.41 4.29 -16.39
N LYS A 644 11.14 5.37 -17.13
CA LYS A 644 10.68 6.63 -16.53
C LYS A 644 9.21 6.61 -16.11
N SER A 645 8.41 5.78 -16.77
CA SER A 645 6.96 5.80 -16.63
C SER A 645 6.44 4.48 -16.05
N ALA A 646 5.63 4.55 -14.99
CA ALA A 646 5.00 3.37 -14.41
C ALA A 646 3.98 2.74 -15.35
N VAL A 647 3.15 3.58 -15.99
CA VAL A 647 2.12 3.16 -16.92
C VAL A 647 2.43 3.70 -18.31
N LYS A 648 2.40 2.82 -19.30
CA LYS A 648 2.52 3.19 -20.73
C LYS A 648 1.24 2.87 -21.49
N LEU A 649 0.78 3.83 -22.26
CA LEU A 649 -0.39 3.74 -23.10
C LEU A 649 -0.01 3.81 -24.58
N TYR A 650 -0.59 2.94 -25.41
CA TYR A 650 -0.43 2.93 -26.86
C TYR A 650 -1.81 2.82 -27.51
N ASN A 651 -2.21 3.80 -28.33
CA ASN A 651 -3.46 3.78 -29.11
C ASN A 651 -4.70 3.42 -28.28
N SER A 652 -4.77 3.86 -27.03
CA SER A 652 -5.82 3.50 -26.09
C SER A 652 -6.69 4.70 -25.75
N SER A 653 -7.96 4.47 -25.42
CA SER A 653 -8.93 5.52 -25.13
C SER A 653 -9.96 5.06 -24.11
N ASP A 654 -10.69 6.00 -23.50
CA ASP A 654 -11.66 5.73 -22.45
C ASP A 654 -11.03 4.93 -21.29
N ILE A 655 -9.86 5.39 -20.86
CA ILE A 655 -9.13 4.82 -19.73
C ILE A 655 -9.33 5.73 -18.53
N ARG A 656 -9.85 5.17 -17.45
CA ARG A 656 -10.17 5.90 -16.23
C ARG A 656 -9.23 5.44 -15.09
N PHE A 657 -8.52 6.40 -14.50
CA PHE A 657 -7.75 6.20 -13.30
C PHE A 657 -8.41 6.90 -12.12
N ARG A 658 -8.50 6.19 -11.00
CA ARG A 658 -9.04 6.67 -9.73
C ARG A 658 -8.08 6.32 -8.62
N ASN A 659 -7.71 7.29 -7.79
CA ASN A 659 -6.82 7.06 -6.67
C ASN A 659 -5.55 6.32 -7.10
N VAL A 660 -4.61 7.05 -7.66
CA VAL A 660 -3.33 6.50 -8.12
C VAL A 660 -2.26 6.84 -7.10
N HIS A 661 -1.46 5.84 -6.77
CA HIS A 661 -0.31 5.96 -5.90
C HIS A 661 0.89 5.27 -6.57
N VAL A 662 1.81 6.07 -7.10
CA VAL A 662 2.96 5.57 -7.85
C VAL A 662 4.24 5.92 -7.13
N ASN A 663 5.11 4.97 -6.92
CA ASN A 663 6.31 5.09 -6.10
C ASN A 663 6.12 5.26 -4.61
N ALA A 664 5.42 4.67 -4.19
CA ALA A 664 4.62 4.35 -3.24
C ALA A 664 5.12 4.04 -1.85
N GLU A 665 5.97 4.79 -1.31
CA GLU A 665 6.02 4.75 0.12
C GLU A 665 5.74 6.12 0.68
N SER A 666 4.62 6.22 1.34
CA SER A 666 4.27 7.38 2.13
C SER A 666 5.29 7.61 3.25
N GLY A 667 5.40 8.82 3.66
CA GLY A 667 6.16 9.18 4.84
C GLY A 667 5.61 8.48 6.07
N TYR A 668 6.50 8.20 6.99
CA TYR A 668 6.14 7.74 8.33
C TYR A 668 6.96 8.50 9.37
N ALA A 669 6.45 8.54 10.56
CA ALA A 669 7.06 9.26 11.64
C ALA A 669 7.82 8.32 12.57
N THR A 670 9.04 8.71 12.97
CA THR A 670 9.75 8.12 14.09
C THR A 670 9.86 9.15 15.18
N CYS A 671 9.61 8.73 16.40
CA CYS A 671 9.72 9.58 17.58
C CYS A 671 10.74 9.03 18.55
N ASP A 672 11.44 9.92 19.24
CA ASP A 672 12.26 9.66 20.41
C ASP A 672 11.96 10.71 21.50
N ASP A 673 12.70 10.67 22.60
CA ASP A 673 12.51 11.64 23.69
C ASP A 673 12.79 13.09 23.27
N GLU A 674 13.38 13.30 22.11
CA GLU A 674 13.68 14.63 21.55
C GLU A 674 12.62 15.13 20.57
N GLY A 675 11.65 14.28 20.21
CA GLY A 675 10.60 14.61 19.26
C GLY A 675 10.48 13.61 18.11
N CYS A 676 9.77 14.00 17.08
CA CYS A 676 9.47 13.13 15.95
C CYS A 676 10.03 13.70 14.66
N GLY A 677 10.47 12.82 13.76
CA GLY A 677 10.90 13.18 12.41
C GLY A 677 10.15 12.34 11.38
N THR A 678 9.75 12.94 10.27
CA THR A 678 9.24 12.19 9.13
C THR A 678 10.34 11.94 8.11
N PHE A 679 10.22 10.83 7.40
CA PHE A 679 11.03 10.59 6.22
C PHE A 679 10.23 9.78 5.20
N LEU A 680 10.58 9.95 3.95
CA LEU A 680 10.08 9.09 2.91
C LEU A 680 11.02 7.92 2.73
N ARG A 681 10.46 6.75 2.65
CA ARG A 681 11.11 5.67 1.96
C ARG A 681 10.93 5.89 0.48
N ALA A 682 11.84 6.60 -0.13
CA ALA A 682 11.83 6.71 -1.56
C ALA A 682 12.73 5.65 -2.15
N SER A 683 12.29 5.06 -3.23
CA SER A 683 13.21 4.40 -4.12
C SER A 683 14.23 5.44 -4.61
N LYS A 684 15.47 5.03 -4.79
CA LYS A 684 16.52 5.92 -5.33
C LYS A 684 16.15 6.49 -6.69
N TYR A 685 15.32 5.81 -7.41
CA TYR A 685 14.86 6.14 -8.76
C TYR A 685 13.34 6.03 -8.84
N PRO A 686 12.65 6.99 -8.25
CA PRO A 686 11.20 7.07 -8.38
C PRO A 686 10.82 7.19 -9.86
N PHE A 687 9.60 6.76 -10.20
CA PHE A 687 9.07 7.04 -11.52
C PHE A 687 9.01 8.54 -11.78
N ASP A 688 9.53 8.98 -12.90
CA ASP A 688 9.43 10.38 -13.33
C ASP A 688 7.97 10.72 -13.67
N ASN A 689 7.30 9.80 -14.36
CA ASN A 689 5.89 9.94 -14.76
C ASN A 689 5.07 8.81 -14.14
N ALA A 690 3.90 9.14 -13.66
CA ALA A 690 2.92 8.11 -13.30
C ALA A 690 2.39 7.42 -14.56
N ILE A 691 2.00 8.22 -15.57
CA ILE A 691 1.40 7.72 -16.80
C ILE A 691 2.00 8.44 -18.00
N GLU A 692 2.30 7.67 -19.05
CA GLU A 692 2.74 8.18 -20.35
C GLU A 692 1.88 7.60 -21.48
N ASP A 693 1.34 8.43 -22.33
CA ASP A 693 0.83 8.02 -23.64
C ASP A 693 1.94 8.18 -24.69
N VAL A 694 2.53 7.07 -25.04
CA VAL A 694 3.66 7.02 -25.98
C VAL A 694 3.20 7.44 -27.38
N SER A 695 1.97 7.09 -27.78
CA SER A 695 1.42 7.42 -29.10
C SER A 695 1.20 8.93 -29.28
N ARG A 696 0.77 9.62 -28.23
CA ARG A 696 0.52 11.08 -28.24
C ARG A 696 1.69 11.89 -27.72
N LYS A 697 2.70 11.25 -27.11
CA LYS A 697 3.84 11.88 -26.43
C LYS A 697 3.40 12.82 -25.31
N LEU A 698 2.42 12.40 -24.54
CA LEU A 698 1.88 13.13 -23.41
C LEU A 698 2.06 12.31 -22.14
N PHE A 699 2.26 12.98 -21.01
CA PHE A 699 2.47 12.31 -19.73
C PHE A 699 1.81 13.06 -18.57
N VAL A 700 1.65 12.36 -17.45
CA VAL A 700 1.28 12.89 -16.14
C VAL A 700 2.43 12.59 -15.18
N ARG A 701 2.96 13.64 -14.56
CA ARG A 701 4.06 13.55 -13.58
C ARG A 701 3.62 13.52 -12.14
N GLU A 702 2.39 13.93 -11.86
CA GLU A 702 1.80 13.70 -10.55
C GLU A 702 1.79 12.19 -10.28
N ARG A 703 2.45 11.79 -9.20
CA ARG A 703 2.52 10.38 -8.79
C ARG A 703 1.34 9.96 -7.90
N GLU A 704 0.68 10.96 -7.37
CA GLU A 704 -0.45 10.85 -6.47
C GLU A 704 -1.58 11.70 -7.01
N PHE A 705 -2.70 11.10 -7.39
CA PHE A 705 -3.87 11.85 -7.83
C PHE A 705 -5.17 11.03 -7.75
N ALA A 706 -6.27 11.73 -7.49
CA ALA A 706 -7.57 11.12 -7.27
C ALA A 706 -8.32 10.76 -8.56
N LYS A 707 -8.06 11.47 -9.66
CA LYS A 707 -8.85 11.28 -10.90
C LYS A 707 -8.08 11.69 -12.15
N LEU A 708 -8.15 10.82 -13.16
CA LEU A 708 -7.74 11.12 -14.54
C LEU A 708 -8.60 10.29 -15.50
N ASP A 709 -9.18 10.95 -16.51
CA ASP A 709 -9.94 10.32 -17.58
C ASP A 709 -9.24 10.57 -18.92
N ILE A 710 -8.81 9.53 -19.60
CA ILE A 710 -8.02 9.59 -20.83
C ILE A 710 -8.88 9.22 -22.02
N GLY A 711 -9.01 10.14 -23.00
CA GLY A 711 -9.70 9.87 -24.26
C GLY A 711 -11.20 9.64 -24.14
N ALA A 712 -11.84 10.17 -23.09
CA ALA A 712 -13.29 10.08 -22.91
C ALA A 712 -14.03 10.85 -24.02
N ALA A 713 -15.01 10.21 -24.66
CA ALA A 713 -15.77 10.79 -25.75
C ALA A 713 -16.59 12.00 -25.27
N GLY A 714 -16.64 13.07 -26.09
CA GLY A 714 -17.48 14.26 -25.85
C GLY A 714 -16.98 15.23 -24.79
N ARG A 715 -15.78 15.05 -24.25
CA ARG A 715 -15.20 15.95 -23.27
C ARG A 715 -14.42 17.07 -23.93
N THR A 716 -14.69 18.33 -23.54
CA THR A 716 -13.84 19.46 -23.91
C THR A 716 -12.62 19.49 -22.96
N ILE A 717 -11.44 19.25 -23.50
CA ILE A 717 -10.20 19.30 -22.74
C ILE A 717 -9.70 20.75 -22.74
N PRO A 718 -9.38 21.36 -21.59
CA PRO A 718 -8.74 22.65 -21.55
C PRO A 718 -7.40 22.63 -22.30
N THR A 719 -7.00 23.70 -22.91
CA THR A 719 -5.66 23.82 -23.46
C THR A 719 -4.67 23.94 -22.32
N PRO A 720 -3.56 23.14 -22.30
CA PRO A 720 -2.55 23.28 -21.26
C PRO A 720 -1.98 24.70 -21.20
N THR A 721 -1.78 25.22 -20.00
CA THR A 721 -1.12 26.51 -19.81
C THR A 721 0.30 26.41 -20.36
N ALA A 722 0.70 27.39 -21.16
CA ALA A 722 2.06 27.43 -21.73
C ALA A 722 3.13 27.53 -20.64
N SER A 723 4.29 26.93 -20.89
CA SER A 723 5.49 27.10 -20.06
C SER A 723 5.90 28.56 -19.98
N MET A 724 6.23 29.04 -18.77
CA MET A 724 6.64 30.44 -18.56
C MET A 724 8.03 30.75 -19.15
N ALA A 725 8.89 29.75 -19.32
CA ALA A 725 10.21 29.92 -19.89
C ALA A 725 10.66 28.64 -20.63
N PRO A 726 11.49 28.80 -21.69
CA PRO A 726 12.15 27.64 -22.28
C PRO A 726 13.25 27.11 -21.34
N VAL A 727 13.49 25.80 -21.44
CA VAL A 727 14.53 25.10 -20.66
C VAL A 727 15.58 24.56 -21.62
N GLU A 728 16.84 24.85 -21.31
CA GLU A 728 18.03 24.43 -22.06
C GLU A 728 18.79 23.36 -21.27
N LYS A 729 19.24 22.29 -21.95
CA LYS A 729 20.13 21.31 -21.36
C LYS A 729 21.55 21.79 -21.42
N LEU A 730 22.21 21.92 -20.26
CA LEU A 730 23.59 22.35 -20.16
C LEU A 730 24.56 21.18 -20.23
N GLU A 731 24.31 20.13 -19.45
CA GLU A 731 25.19 18.97 -19.33
C GLU A 731 24.34 17.70 -19.02
N ASP A 732 24.91 16.53 -19.29
CA ASP A 732 24.32 15.24 -18.92
C ASP A 732 25.39 14.19 -18.52
N GLY A 733 24.97 12.94 -18.29
CA GLY A 733 25.88 11.86 -17.93
C GLY A 733 26.08 11.66 -16.42
N PHE A 734 25.26 12.29 -15.61
CA PHE A 734 25.30 12.16 -14.15
C PHE A 734 24.48 10.98 -13.65
N TRP A 735 24.66 10.65 -12.38
CA TRP A 735 23.84 9.60 -11.73
C TRP A 735 22.82 10.12 -10.72
N SER A 736 22.70 11.19 -10.30
CA SER A 736 21.72 11.81 -9.39
C SER A 736 22.35 13.06 -8.79
N ILE A 737 22.15 14.17 -9.45
CA ILE A 737 22.74 15.42 -9.04
C ILE A 737 21.82 16.22 -8.14
N SER A 738 22.38 16.69 -7.03
CA SER A 738 21.68 17.49 -6.03
C SER A 738 22.70 18.17 -5.09
N GLY A 739 22.21 18.73 -4.00
CA GLY A 739 23.06 19.33 -2.98
C GLY A 739 23.87 20.51 -3.52
N ALA A 740 23.19 21.41 -4.24
CA ALA A 740 23.85 22.45 -5.00
C ALA A 740 23.86 23.82 -4.32
N SER A 741 24.85 24.63 -4.61
CA SER A 741 24.99 26.04 -4.24
C SER A 741 25.71 26.85 -5.29
N VAL A 742 25.64 28.16 -5.17
CA VAL A 742 26.26 29.11 -6.15
C VAL A 742 27.23 30.03 -5.44
N ASP A 743 28.40 30.25 -6.03
CA ASP A 743 29.39 31.18 -5.50
C ASP A 743 29.03 32.65 -5.77
N THR A 744 29.86 33.55 -5.27
CA THR A 744 29.67 34.99 -5.45
C THR A 744 29.72 35.43 -6.88
N LYS A 745 30.37 34.64 -7.77
CA LYS A 745 30.53 34.90 -9.22
C LYS A 745 29.40 34.27 -10.05
N GLY A 746 28.55 33.49 -9.42
CA GLY A 746 27.42 32.82 -10.07
C GLY A 746 27.72 31.43 -10.63
N ALA A 747 28.90 30.88 -10.37
CA ALA A 747 29.19 29.48 -10.72
C ALA A 747 28.43 28.50 -9.83
N LEU A 748 27.88 27.48 -10.45
CA LEU A 748 27.12 26.44 -9.79
C LEU A 748 28.05 25.32 -9.29
N TYR A 749 27.93 24.96 -8.02
CA TYR A 749 28.54 23.75 -7.46
C TYR A 749 27.46 22.76 -7.11
N PHE A 750 27.68 21.47 -7.38
CA PHE A 750 26.70 20.42 -7.10
C PHE A 750 27.37 19.06 -6.90
N ILE A 751 26.62 18.14 -6.33
CA ILE A 751 27.10 16.82 -5.97
C ILE A 751 26.50 15.80 -6.95
N ASP A 752 27.35 14.95 -7.54
CA ASP A 752 26.93 13.67 -8.12
C ASP A 752 27.09 12.60 -7.03
N ARG A 753 26.00 12.20 -6.44
CA ARG A 753 26.01 11.38 -5.24
C ARG A 753 26.55 9.98 -5.45
N ARG A 754 26.26 9.37 -6.59
CA ARG A 754 26.74 8.01 -6.88
C ARG A 754 28.25 7.94 -6.92
N PHE A 755 28.86 8.92 -7.55
CA PHE A 755 30.31 9.01 -7.67
C PHE A 755 30.95 9.80 -6.55
N GLN A 756 30.17 10.40 -5.66
CA GLN A 756 30.62 11.26 -4.56
C GLN A 756 31.47 12.44 -5.04
N ARG A 757 31.18 12.92 -6.25
CA ARG A 757 31.88 14.02 -6.87
C ARG A 757 31.23 15.36 -6.61
N ILE A 758 32.06 16.39 -6.44
CA ILE A 758 31.62 17.76 -6.44
C ILE A 758 32.04 18.36 -7.77
N HIS A 759 31.04 18.78 -8.53
CA HIS A 759 31.22 19.45 -9.81
C HIS A 759 31.04 20.94 -9.65
N ARG A 760 31.69 21.71 -10.58
CA ARG A 760 31.42 23.11 -10.82
C ARG A 760 30.98 23.27 -12.27
N TRP A 761 29.97 24.08 -12.49
CA TRP A 761 29.59 24.53 -13.81
C TRP A 761 29.59 26.06 -13.89
N SER A 762 30.15 26.63 -14.96
CA SER A 762 30.09 28.06 -15.24
C SER A 762 29.99 28.30 -16.74
N GLU A 763 29.37 29.41 -17.15
CA GLU A 763 29.29 29.80 -18.56
C GLU A 763 30.69 29.90 -19.24
N ALA A 764 31.71 30.31 -18.50
CA ALA A 764 33.03 30.53 -19.00
C ALA A 764 33.86 29.26 -19.23
N LYS A 765 33.66 28.24 -18.40
CA LYS A 765 34.50 27.04 -18.39
C LYS A 765 33.73 25.73 -18.66
N GLY A 766 32.40 25.76 -18.67
CA GLY A 766 31.57 24.54 -18.70
C GLY A 766 31.72 23.76 -17.42
N LEU A 767 31.66 22.43 -17.53
CA LEU A 767 31.70 21.49 -16.40
C LEU A 767 33.12 21.15 -15.97
N GLU A 768 33.42 21.29 -14.69
CA GLU A 768 34.66 20.89 -14.03
C GLU A 768 34.42 19.98 -12.84
N ILE A 769 35.33 19.04 -12.59
CA ILE A 769 35.34 18.27 -11.34
C ILE A 769 36.19 19.01 -10.32
N VAL A 770 35.60 19.45 -9.22
CA VAL A 770 36.30 20.16 -8.16
C VAL A 770 36.84 19.20 -7.12
N ARG A 771 36.09 18.18 -6.77
CA ARG A 771 36.50 17.13 -5.82
C ARG A 771 36.00 15.79 -6.28
N ASP A 772 36.84 14.77 -6.11
CA ASP A 772 36.53 13.36 -6.37
C ASP A 772 37.02 12.51 -5.18
N GLN A 773 36.42 12.76 -4.03
CA GLN A 773 36.76 12.14 -2.76
C GLN A 773 35.51 11.54 -2.13
N ALA A 774 35.68 10.35 -1.54
CA ALA A 774 34.61 9.62 -0.87
C ALA A 774 34.22 10.27 0.48
N LEU A 775 33.56 11.42 0.43
CA LEU A 775 33.09 12.17 1.59
C LEU A 775 31.65 11.85 1.97
N ASP A 776 30.96 11.06 1.18
CA ASP A 776 29.52 10.88 1.29
C ASP A 776 28.78 12.23 1.45
N PRO A 777 28.96 13.16 0.51
CA PRO A 777 28.38 14.48 0.60
C PRO A 777 26.87 14.40 0.40
N VAL A 778 26.11 15.07 1.25
CA VAL A 778 24.63 15.10 1.18
C VAL A 778 24.09 16.47 0.81
N ASN A 779 24.83 17.53 1.12
CA ASN A 779 24.49 18.89 0.75
C ASN A 779 25.74 19.76 0.78
N LEU A 780 25.70 20.91 0.13
CA LEU A 780 26.75 21.91 0.19
C LEU A 780 26.18 23.33 0.19
N ALA A 781 26.97 24.25 0.71
CA ALA A 781 26.75 25.68 0.59
C ALA A 781 28.08 26.35 0.26
N VAL A 782 28.03 27.58 -0.24
CA VAL A 782 29.19 28.42 -0.48
C VAL A 782 29.20 29.54 0.55
N ASP A 783 30.32 29.70 1.26
CA ASP A 783 30.48 30.81 2.23
C ASP A 783 30.88 32.14 1.55
N ALA A 784 30.98 33.18 2.33
CA ALA A 784 31.31 34.53 1.84
C ALA A 784 32.73 34.63 1.21
N SER A 785 33.58 33.66 1.40
CA SER A 785 34.94 33.56 0.83
C SER A 785 35.01 32.64 -0.38
N ASP A 786 33.86 32.22 -0.91
CA ASP A 786 33.72 31.23 -1.97
C ASP A 786 34.29 29.84 -1.62
N HIS A 787 34.45 29.51 -0.32
CA HIS A 787 34.73 28.16 0.10
C HIS A 787 33.45 27.30 0.15
N LEU A 788 33.58 26.02 -0.20
CA LEU A 788 32.48 25.08 -0.11
C LEU A 788 32.35 24.54 1.32
N LEU A 789 31.20 24.67 1.89
CA LEU A 789 30.80 24.03 3.13
C LEU A 789 30.06 22.74 2.77
N VAL A 790 30.69 21.58 2.93
CA VAL A 790 30.16 20.29 2.51
C VAL A 790 29.68 19.54 3.72
N LEU A 791 28.37 19.25 3.75
CA LEU A 791 27.77 18.37 4.74
C LEU A 791 27.99 16.92 4.34
N SER A 792 28.73 16.20 5.19
CA SER A 792 29.01 14.78 5.01
C SER A 792 28.22 13.94 5.99
N SER A 793 27.68 12.81 5.55
CA SER A 793 26.98 11.83 6.40
C SER A 793 27.83 10.62 6.79
N LEU A 794 29.11 10.61 6.47
CA LEU A 794 29.97 9.44 6.60
C LEU A 794 30.31 9.11 8.07
N GLY A 795 29.50 8.21 8.66
CA GLY A 795 29.77 7.51 9.93
C GLY A 795 30.26 8.42 11.07
N PRO A 796 31.26 8.00 11.86
CA PRO A 796 31.75 8.74 13.02
C PRO A 796 32.43 10.08 12.68
N LYS A 797 32.75 10.29 11.41
CA LYS A 797 33.36 11.54 10.92
C LYS A 797 32.37 12.41 10.18
N ALA A 798 31.09 12.10 10.27
CA ALA A 798 30.05 12.98 9.72
C ALA A 798 30.19 14.39 10.29
N GLY A 799 29.99 15.40 9.47
CA GLY A 799 30.14 16.78 9.86
C GLY A 799 30.16 17.74 8.68
N VAL A 800 30.54 18.97 8.92
CA VAL A 800 30.69 20.00 7.90
C VAL A 800 32.17 20.24 7.65
N TYR A 801 32.57 20.06 6.38
CA TYR A 801 33.91 20.33 5.92
C TYR A 801 33.94 21.62 5.12
N SER A 802 34.97 22.44 5.37
CA SER A 802 35.32 23.58 4.48
C SER A 802 36.35 23.15 3.45
N ILE A 803 36.07 23.45 2.20
CA ILE A 803 36.92 23.11 1.06
C ILE A 803 37.16 24.38 0.23
N ASP A 804 38.43 24.75 -0.01
CA ASP A 804 38.77 25.74 -1.03
C ASP A 804 38.66 25.05 -2.40
N PRO A 805 37.73 25.47 -3.30
CA PRO A 805 37.54 24.83 -4.59
C PRO A 805 38.76 25.01 -5.54
N GLU A 806 39.62 26.00 -5.30
CA GLU A 806 40.84 26.21 -6.05
C GLU A 806 42.11 25.66 -5.35
N GLY A 807 41.92 25.16 -4.10
CA GLY A 807 42.98 24.61 -3.30
C GLY A 807 43.37 23.17 -3.63
N PRO A 808 44.39 22.63 -2.97
CA PRO A 808 44.81 21.25 -3.14
C PRO A 808 43.71 20.26 -2.75
N LEU A 809 43.61 19.14 -3.48
CA LEU A 809 42.58 18.13 -3.32
C LEU A 809 42.59 17.41 -1.94
N ASP A 810 43.73 17.41 -1.26
CA ASP A 810 43.92 16.78 0.04
C ASP A 810 43.67 17.71 1.23
N GLN A 811 43.39 19.00 0.97
CA GLN A 811 43.09 19.97 2.02
C GLN A 811 41.61 20.03 2.31
N LEU A 812 41.20 19.43 3.44
CA LEU A 812 39.85 19.48 3.99
C LEU A 812 39.94 19.97 5.44
N THR A 813 39.13 20.96 5.78
CA THR A 813 39.03 21.44 7.16
C THR A 813 37.70 21.03 7.75
N LEU A 814 37.71 20.15 8.75
CA LEU A 814 36.51 19.82 9.53
C LEU A 814 36.17 21.04 10.40
N ILE A 815 35.02 21.66 10.13
CA ILE A 815 34.53 22.81 10.88
C ILE A 815 33.63 22.38 12.02
N GLN A 816 32.70 21.52 11.73
CA GLN A 816 31.74 21.05 12.71
C GLN A 816 31.60 19.53 12.61
N PRO A 817 32.12 18.80 13.58
CA PRO A 817 31.80 17.38 13.69
C PRO A 817 30.34 17.20 14.05
N THR A 818 29.72 16.18 13.52
CA THR A 818 28.37 15.79 13.98
C THR A 818 28.43 15.47 15.47
N PRO A 819 27.58 16.04 16.30
CA PRO A 819 27.54 15.69 17.71
C PRO A 819 27.42 14.16 17.85
N VAL A 820 28.32 13.55 18.62
CA VAL A 820 28.16 12.13 18.98
C VAL A 820 26.86 12.05 19.76
N ARG A 821 25.90 11.31 19.26
CA ARG A 821 24.66 11.08 19.99
C ARG A 821 25.01 10.52 21.38
N ALA A 822 24.52 11.17 22.40
CA ALA A 822 24.44 10.54 23.71
C ALA A 822 23.74 9.20 23.55
N ALA A 823 24.23 8.19 24.29
CA ALA A 823 23.85 6.78 24.20
C ALA A 823 22.40 6.57 23.75
N ALA A 824 22.23 5.68 22.80
CA ALA A 824 21.01 5.40 22.08
C ALA A 824 19.77 5.61 22.94
N ARG A 825 19.04 6.71 22.72
CA ARG A 825 17.76 6.93 23.34
C ARG A 825 16.76 5.90 22.78
N LYS A 826 15.92 5.39 23.63
CA LYS A 826 14.85 4.49 23.24
C LYS A 826 13.95 5.25 22.26
N ARG A 827 13.89 4.78 21.02
CA ARG A 827 13.00 5.34 20.02
C ARG A 827 11.62 4.76 20.20
N THR A 828 10.63 5.59 20.20
CA THR A 828 9.24 5.18 20.07
C THR A 828 8.85 5.35 18.61
N LEU A 829 8.43 4.26 18.00
CA LEU A 829 7.97 4.26 16.62
C LEU A 829 6.47 4.45 16.58
N LEU A 830 6.00 5.24 15.65
CA LEU A 830 4.57 5.32 15.38
C LEU A 830 4.10 4.07 14.65
N PRO A 831 2.84 3.67 14.82
CA PRO A 831 2.31 2.43 14.25
C PRO A 831 2.40 2.36 12.72
N VAL A 832 2.44 3.49 12.07
CA VAL A 832 2.60 3.60 10.62
C VAL A 832 3.97 3.19 10.13
N ASN A 833 4.94 3.02 11.01
CA ASN A 833 6.28 2.61 10.65
C ASN A 833 6.45 1.10 10.79
N TRP A 834 6.20 0.40 9.73
CA TRP A 834 6.28 -1.05 9.67
C TRP A 834 7.69 -1.65 9.77
N TRP A 835 8.71 -0.90 9.37
CA TRP A 835 10.08 -1.39 9.36
C TRP A 835 10.58 -1.77 10.74
N ASN A 836 10.10 -1.12 11.73
CA ASN A 836 10.64 -1.23 13.07
C ASN A 836 9.69 -1.89 14.05
N ASN A 837 8.49 -2.26 13.62
CA ASN A 837 7.53 -2.96 14.49
C ASN A 837 7.56 -2.46 15.94
N GLY A 838 7.62 -1.14 16.07
CA GLY A 838 7.92 -0.50 17.33
C GLY A 838 6.83 -0.62 18.36
N GLU A 839 7.04 -0.01 19.48
CA GLU A 839 6.01 0.15 20.48
C GLU A 839 4.89 1.00 19.89
N PHE A 840 3.73 0.42 19.70
CA PHE A 840 2.54 1.20 19.50
C PHE A 840 2.24 1.96 20.78
N ARG A 841 1.97 3.22 20.68
CA ARG A 841 1.34 3.93 21.76
C ARG A 841 -0.13 3.59 21.77
N ASP A 842 -0.76 3.81 22.89
CA ASP A 842 -2.19 3.60 23.00
C ASP A 842 -2.92 4.41 21.92
N GLN A 843 -3.43 3.73 20.94
CA GLN A 843 -4.10 4.33 19.80
C GLN A 843 -5.44 4.96 20.16
N LEU A 844 -5.98 4.65 21.32
CA LEU A 844 -7.17 5.32 21.84
C LEU A 844 -6.88 6.76 22.26
N ASP A 845 -5.67 7.08 22.62
CA ASP A 845 -5.28 8.43 23.03
C ASP A 845 -4.99 9.37 21.86
N HIS A 846 -4.65 8.90 20.68
CA HIS A 846 -4.32 9.66 19.48
C HIS A 846 -3.33 10.82 19.64
N LYS A 847 -2.99 11.22 20.83
CA LYS A 847 -2.13 12.37 21.11
C LYS A 847 -0.73 12.21 20.56
N SER A 848 -0.30 10.97 20.36
CA SER A 848 1.01 10.66 19.83
C SER A 848 1.09 10.67 18.31
N TYR A 849 -0.05 10.71 17.63
CA TYR A 849 -0.20 10.57 16.18
C TYR A 849 -0.85 11.76 15.50
N GLU A 850 -1.15 12.78 16.26
CA GLU A 850 -1.90 13.93 15.78
C GLU A 850 -1.09 14.91 14.94
N PHE A 851 0.23 14.77 14.85
CA PHE A 851 0.98 15.66 13.98
C PHE A 851 1.16 15.00 12.62
N THR A 852 0.71 15.66 11.65
CA THR A 852 0.80 15.26 10.27
C THR A 852 1.41 16.31 9.42
N THR A 853 1.59 17.49 9.98
CA THR A 853 2.22 18.61 9.32
C THR A 853 3.64 18.80 9.82
N LEU A 854 4.52 19.24 8.93
CA LEU A 854 5.89 19.58 9.27
C LEU A 854 5.93 20.66 10.38
N ALA A 855 4.98 21.60 10.34
CA ALA A 855 4.86 22.65 11.36
C ALA A 855 4.55 22.08 12.75
N GLU A 856 3.66 21.09 12.83
CA GLU A 856 3.34 20.43 14.09
C GLU A 856 4.49 19.60 14.62
N MET A 857 5.20 18.89 13.72
CA MET A 857 6.41 18.17 14.08
C MET A 857 7.47 19.08 14.64
N PHE A 858 7.77 20.19 13.97
CA PHE A 858 8.75 21.16 14.42
C PHE A 858 8.30 21.89 15.67
N ALA A 859 7.02 22.12 15.87
CA ALA A 859 6.50 22.68 17.12
C ALA A 859 6.76 21.78 18.33
N ARG A 860 6.77 20.46 18.14
CA ARG A 860 7.14 19.49 19.19
C ARG A 860 8.65 19.36 19.36
N ASP A 861 9.41 19.54 18.30
CA ASP A 861 10.86 19.34 18.24
C ASP A 861 11.68 20.62 18.48
N VAL A 862 11.02 21.77 18.59
CA VAL A 862 11.64 23.11 18.73
C VAL A 862 12.60 23.24 19.90
N GLY A 863 12.61 22.27 20.82
CA GLY A 863 13.64 22.23 21.84
C GLY A 863 14.95 21.59 21.45
N THR A 864 15.03 20.86 20.31
CA THR A 864 16.16 19.98 20.04
C THR A 864 16.55 19.73 18.59
N PRO A 865 16.75 20.73 17.74
CA PRO A 865 17.45 20.49 16.52
C PRO A 865 18.95 20.32 16.83
N LYS A 866 19.38 19.11 17.17
CA LYS A 866 20.73 18.94 17.72
C LYS A 866 21.71 18.25 16.82
N ALA A 867 21.30 17.71 15.73
CA ALA A 867 22.24 16.95 14.94
C ALA A 867 22.20 17.47 13.52
N GLN A 868 23.18 18.15 13.07
CA GLN A 868 23.43 18.48 11.67
C GLN A 868 22.94 19.85 11.20
N GLU A 869 22.86 20.80 12.09
CA GLU A 869 22.72 22.19 11.70
C GLU A 869 24.10 22.85 11.75
N TYR A 870 24.43 23.55 10.72
CA TYR A 870 25.59 24.41 10.72
C TYR A 870 25.16 25.86 10.67
N VAL A 871 25.63 26.62 11.63
CA VAL A 871 25.53 28.09 11.60
C VAL A 871 26.96 28.63 11.56
N SER A 872 27.26 29.49 10.57
CA SER A 872 28.56 30.12 10.48
C SER A 872 28.85 30.89 11.77
N PRO A 873 30.13 31.06 12.17
CA PRO A 873 30.50 31.76 13.41
C PRO A 873 29.95 33.17 13.51
N ASP A 874 29.80 33.86 12.38
CA ASP A 874 29.22 35.19 12.28
C ASP A 874 27.68 35.20 12.20
N GLY A 875 27.03 34.02 12.15
CA GLY A 875 25.62 33.91 12.02
C GLY A 875 25.04 34.28 10.64
N SER A 876 25.90 34.51 9.66
CA SER A 876 25.50 34.98 8.33
C SER A 876 24.92 33.87 7.46
N LEU A 877 25.23 32.61 7.76
CA LEU A 877 24.81 31.46 7.00
C LEU A 877 24.34 30.35 7.95
N ALA A 878 23.22 29.76 7.66
CA ALA A 878 22.77 28.54 8.32
C ALA A 878 22.46 27.47 7.28
N LEU A 879 22.92 26.25 7.51
CA LEU A 879 22.55 25.03 6.78
C LEU A 879 21.66 24.21 7.70
N PRO A 880 20.36 24.34 7.58
CA PRO A 880 19.48 23.43 8.29
C PRO A 880 19.67 22.05 7.68
N ALA A 881 20.00 21.09 8.51
CA ALA A 881 20.06 19.70 8.11
C ALA A 881 18.85 18.98 8.66
N PHE A 882 18.05 18.44 7.80
CA PHE A 882 17.11 17.44 8.23
C PHE A 882 17.87 16.26 8.83
N ARG A 883 17.30 15.68 9.86
CA ARG A 883 17.83 14.48 10.45
C ARG A 883 17.99 13.42 9.36
N VAL A 884 19.21 13.20 8.93
CA VAL A 884 19.53 12.03 8.13
C VAL A 884 19.45 10.85 9.09
N TRP A 885 18.33 10.17 9.07
CA TRP A 885 18.17 8.98 9.86
C TRP A 885 19.04 7.88 9.28
N GLN A 886 20.11 7.55 9.99
CA GLN A 886 20.63 6.21 9.89
C GLN A 886 19.63 5.31 10.59
N GLN A 887 18.81 4.61 9.84
CA GLN A 887 18.28 3.38 10.38
C GLN A 887 19.47 2.53 10.82
N GLY A 888 19.43 2.03 12.07
CA GLY A 888 20.36 1.01 12.51
C GLY A 888 20.38 -0.14 11.50
N PRO A 889 21.33 -1.04 11.54
CA PRO A 889 21.60 -1.96 10.47
C PRO A 889 20.35 -2.77 10.13
N ILE A 890 19.58 -2.31 9.17
CA ILE A 890 18.89 -3.20 8.29
C ILE A 890 19.99 -3.62 7.35
N ASP A 891 20.75 -4.48 7.87
CA ASP A 891 21.86 -4.91 7.15
C ASP A 891 21.45 -6.07 6.27
N HIS A 892 21.42 -5.85 5.05
CA HIS A 892 21.97 -6.79 4.07
C HIS A 892 22.49 -6.03 2.87
N THR A 893 22.39 -4.71 2.86
CA THR A 893 22.68 -3.95 1.65
C THR A 893 23.40 -2.63 1.88
N GLY A 894 23.78 -2.28 3.11
CA GLY A 894 24.39 -0.98 3.40
C GLY A 894 23.48 0.21 3.00
N TRP A 895 22.18 0.08 3.11
CA TRP A 895 21.23 1.11 2.80
C TRP A 895 21.38 2.25 3.78
N ARG A 896 21.91 3.34 3.28
CA ARG A 896 21.84 4.61 3.96
C ARG A 896 20.68 5.39 3.36
N TRP A 897 19.68 5.65 4.15
CA TRP A 897 18.51 6.45 3.79
C TRP A 897 18.85 7.93 3.56
N SER A 898 20.11 8.26 3.54
CA SER A 898 20.63 9.57 3.26
C SER A 898 20.41 10.06 1.84
N ASP A 899 19.75 9.28 1.00
CA ASP A 899 19.39 9.72 -0.34
C ASP A 899 18.29 10.79 -0.33
N GLY A 900 18.21 11.43 0.79
CA GLY A 900 17.83 12.78 0.95
C GLY A 900 16.88 13.36 -0.03
N LEU A 901 15.68 12.74 -0.21
CA LEU A 901 14.56 13.53 -0.67
C LEU A 901 14.48 14.84 0.10
N ASN A 902 14.85 14.76 1.36
CA ASN A 902 14.91 15.93 2.19
C ASN A 902 16.12 16.79 1.93
N ALA A 903 17.25 16.27 1.47
CA ALA A 903 18.38 17.09 1.09
C ALA A 903 18.06 18.00 -0.13
N ASN A 904 17.18 17.53 -1.01
CA ASN A 904 16.77 18.31 -2.17
C ASN A 904 15.79 19.44 -1.82
N GLY A 905 15.12 19.34 -0.70
CA GLY A 905 14.21 20.35 -0.18
C GLY A 905 14.87 21.45 0.63
N PHE A 906 16.19 21.39 0.85
CA PHE A 906 16.86 22.37 1.67
C PHE A 906 17.17 23.66 0.92
N VAL A 907 16.91 24.76 1.61
CA VAL A 907 17.39 26.08 1.22
C VAL A 907 18.37 26.53 2.27
N SER A 908 19.61 26.78 1.90
CA SER A 908 20.52 27.53 2.73
C SER A 908 20.08 29.00 2.74
N GLY A 909 20.06 29.61 3.90
CA GLY A 909 19.61 30.97 4.07
C GLY A 909 20.33 31.63 5.24
N LYS A 910 20.25 32.96 5.33
CA LYS A 910 20.78 33.71 6.48
C LYS A 910 19.83 33.60 7.66
N MET A 911 20.42 33.62 8.84
CA MET A 911 19.64 33.63 10.08
C MET A 911 18.70 34.86 10.15
N GLY A 912 17.44 34.61 10.44
CA GLY A 912 16.37 35.60 10.52
C GLY A 912 15.73 35.98 9.17
N GLU A 913 16.24 35.50 8.04
CA GLU A 913 15.58 35.68 6.75
C GLU A 913 14.43 34.72 6.56
N ARG A 914 13.41 35.12 5.77
CA ARG A 914 12.34 34.25 5.33
C ARG A 914 12.88 33.17 4.43
N ILE A 915 12.58 31.93 4.74
CA ILE A 915 12.95 30.78 3.95
C ILE A 915 11.71 30.00 3.52
N PHE A 916 11.91 29.13 2.55
CA PHE A 916 10.91 28.16 2.13
C PHE A 916 11.51 26.75 2.24
N VAL A 917 10.71 25.83 2.75
CA VAL A 917 11.10 24.44 2.95
C VAL A 917 10.02 23.55 2.38
N THR A 918 10.40 22.55 1.58
CA THR A 918 9.46 21.60 1.03
C THR A 918 9.48 20.28 1.79
N ASN A 919 8.33 19.66 1.94
CA ASN A 919 8.17 18.38 2.60
C ASN A 919 7.54 17.36 1.64
N ALA A 920 8.30 16.36 1.30
CA ALA A 920 7.86 15.32 0.38
C ALA A 920 6.79 14.39 0.97
N SER A 921 6.83 14.15 2.29
CA SER A 921 5.82 13.32 2.97
C SER A 921 4.43 13.93 2.95
N GLU A 922 4.34 15.23 2.87
CA GLU A 922 3.07 15.96 2.84
C GLU A 922 2.77 16.56 1.47
N ASN A 923 3.76 16.57 0.57
CA ASN A 923 3.70 17.26 -0.72
C ASN A 923 3.36 18.77 -0.58
N VAL A 924 3.93 19.41 0.43
CA VAL A 924 3.65 20.79 0.82
C VAL A 924 4.94 21.60 0.90
N THR A 925 4.91 22.85 0.48
CA THR A 925 5.97 23.82 0.73
C THR A 925 5.56 24.75 1.87
N TYR A 926 6.44 24.95 2.83
CA TYR A 926 6.28 25.85 3.98
C TYR A 926 7.10 27.12 3.81
N SER A 927 6.62 28.22 4.36
CA SER A 927 7.44 29.40 4.61
C SER A 927 7.73 29.52 6.10
N GLY A 928 8.94 29.96 6.44
CA GLY A 928 9.37 30.13 7.84
C GLY A 928 10.62 30.97 7.91
N ALA A 929 11.40 30.81 8.96
CA ALA A 929 12.68 31.48 9.14
C ALA A 929 13.70 30.53 9.78
N ILE A 930 14.99 30.86 9.64
CA ILE A 930 16.07 30.20 10.37
C ILE A 930 16.28 30.98 11.67
N GLY A 931 16.03 30.33 12.78
CA GLY A 931 16.23 30.87 14.10
C GLY A 931 17.63 30.61 14.64
N LYS A 932 17.81 30.92 15.92
CA LYS A 932 19.08 30.71 16.61
C LYS A 932 19.49 29.24 16.61
N GLY A 933 20.74 28.99 16.25
CA GLY A 933 21.28 27.63 16.17
C GLY A 933 20.87 26.84 14.92
N GLY A 934 20.30 27.52 13.89
CA GLY A 934 19.87 26.88 12.66
C GLY A 934 18.46 26.30 12.70
N ALA A 935 17.73 26.45 13.80
CA ALA A 935 16.40 25.92 13.93
C ALA A 935 15.42 26.55 12.93
N LEU A 936 14.54 25.74 12.34
CA LEU A 936 13.43 26.23 11.54
C LEU A 936 12.33 26.75 12.47
N VAL A 937 11.93 27.99 12.31
CA VAL A 937 10.93 28.64 13.17
C VAL A 937 9.82 29.27 12.31
N ASP A 938 8.65 29.47 12.92
CA ASP A 938 7.49 30.12 12.31
C ASP A 938 7.01 29.49 11.00
N LEU A 939 7.11 28.16 10.89
CA LEU A 939 6.69 27.43 9.70
C LEU A 939 5.17 27.52 9.51
N LYS A 940 4.76 27.89 8.30
CA LYS A 940 3.36 27.98 7.86
C LYS A 940 3.24 27.39 6.46
N PRO A 941 2.18 26.63 6.16
CA PRO A 941 1.92 26.18 4.81
C PRO A 941 1.89 27.37 3.84
N PHE A 942 2.59 27.24 2.73
CA PHE A 942 2.71 28.25 1.69
C PHE A 942 2.06 27.79 0.37
N ALA A 943 2.34 26.57 -0.06
CA ALA A 943 1.79 25.97 -1.27
C ALA A 943 1.53 24.48 -1.06
N ASN A 944 0.38 23.99 -1.57
CA ASN A 944 0.00 22.58 -1.54
C ASN A 944 0.70 21.78 -2.67
N ARG A 945 1.95 22.08 -2.87
CA ARG A 945 2.91 21.40 -3.76
C ARG A 945 4.29 21.51 -3.15
N GLY A 946 5.05 20.44 -3.27
CA GLY A 946 6.39 20.39 -2.72
C GLY A 946 6.99 19.01 -2.86
N GLY A 947 8.14 18.83 -2.25
CA GLY A 947 8.77 17.52 -2.16
C GLY A 947 10.19 17.48 -2.74
N GLU A 948 10.45 18.10 -3.86
CA GLU A 948 11.80 18.11 -4.42
C GLU A 948 12.61 19.32 -3.96
N SER A 949 12.24 20.51 -4.37
CA SER A 949 13.07 21.70 -4.09
C SER A 949 12.29 23.00 -4.21
N VAL A 950 12.83 24.07 -3.62
CA VAL A 950 12.28 25.41 -3.72
C VAL A 950 13.39 26.42 -3.93
N ALA A 951 13.16 27.43 -4.76
CA ALA A 951 14.06 28.57 -5.00
C ALA A 951 13.27 29.88 -5.01
N VAL A 952 13.96 30.99 -4.71
CA VAL A 952 13.35 32.33 -4.71
C VAL A 952 14.21 33.22 -5.59
N ASP A 953 13.56 33.98 -6.46
CA ASP A 953 14.27 34.94 -7.31
C ASP A 953 14.42 36.35 -6.66
N GLY A 954 15.12 37.24 -7.34
CA GLY A 954 15.33 38.61 -6.89
C GLY A 954 14.05 39.47 -6.84
N GLN A 955 12.92 38.99 -7.38
CA GLN A 955 11.62 39.66 -7.33
C GLN A 955 10.72 39.08 -6.22
N GLY A 956 11.18 38.08 -5.48
CA GLY A 956 10.42 37.40 -4.43
C GLY A 956 9.43 36.39 -4.97
N ARG A 957 9.49 36.01 -6.25
CA ARG A 957 8.73 34.87 -6.78
C ARG A 957 9.31 33.57 -6.25
N VAL A 958 8.44 32.63 -5.88
CA VAL A 958 8.82 31.34 -5.30
C VAL A 958 8.61 30.24 -6.34
N PHE A 959 9.68 29.51 -6.63
CA PHE A 959 9.69 28.40 -7.59
C PHE A 959 9.73 27.09 -6.82
N VAL A 960 8.77 26.23 -7.05
CA VAL A 960 8.62 24.95 -6.34
C VAL A 960 8.74 23.81 -7.35
N ALA A 961 9.74 22.96 -7.16
CA ALA A 961 9.90 21.75 -7.94
C ALA A 961 8.99 20.64 -7.38
N ASN A 962 8.10 20.15 -8.23
CA ASN A 962 7.20 19.04 -7.92
C ASN A 962 6.75 18.41 -9.24
N GLY A 963 7.57 17.52 -9.79
CA GLY A 963 7.36 16.96 -11.12
C GLY A 963 7.66 17.93 -12.26
N GLN A 964 7.20 19.16 -12.15
CA GLN A 964 7.52 20.34 -12.95
C GLN A 964 7.96 21.46 -12.00
N ILE A 965 8.18 22.67 -12.49
CA ILE A 965 8.48 23.81 -11.64
C ILE A 965 7.28 24.76 -11.64
N PHE A 966 6.62 24.88 -10.49
CA PHE A 966 5.51 25.80 -10.28
C PHE A 966 5.99 27.13 -9.75
N VAL A 967 5.45 28.23 -10.27
CA VAL A 967 5.86 29.59 -9.92
C VAL A 967 4.74 30.26 -9.14
N TYR A 968 5.08 30.78 -7.96
CA TYR A 968 4.15 31.47 -7.06
C TYR A 968 4.60 32.89 -6.81
N GLY A 969 3.64 33.78 -6.58
CA GLY A 969 3.90 35.08 -5.97
C GLY A 969 4.35 34.94 -4.51
N SER A 970 4.88 35.99 -3.93
CA SER A 970 5.28 36.02 -2.51
C SER A 970 4.09 35.82 -1.53
N ASP A 971 2.88 35.99 -2.03
CA ASP A 971 1.60 35.76 -1.32
C ASP A 971 1.09 34.31 -1.40
N GLY A 972 1.76 33.45 -2.19
CA GLY A 972 1.36 32.04 -2.40
C GLY A 972 0.40 31.85 -3.57
N ALA A 973 0.04 32.89 -4.34
CA ALA A 973 -0.78 32.74 -5.53
C ALA A 973 0.05 32.11 -6.66
N GLN A 974 -0.45 31.04 -7.26
CA GLN A 974 0.20 30.39 -8.40
C GLN A 974 0.16 31.30 -9.63
N MET A 975 1.32 31.61 -10.19
CA MET A 975 1.47 32.48 -11.36
C MET A 975 1.60 31.69 -12.67
N GLY A 976 2.17 30.49 -12.60
CA GLY A 976 2.40 29.67 -13.77
C GLY A 976 3.29 28.46 -13.51
N ARG A 977 3.85 27.92 -14.59
CA ARG A 977 4.66 26.69 -14.59
C ARG A 977 5.80 26.80 -15.61
N ILE A 978 6.92 26.14 -15.30
CA ILE A 978 8.01 25.88 -16.25
C ILE A 978 8.05 24.37 -16.49
N ASP A 979 7.86 23.96 -17.74
CA ASP A 979 7.91 22.57 -18.16
C ASP A 979 9.38 22.15 -18.34
N VAL A 980 9.80 21.12 -17.62
CA VAL A 980 11.16 20.58 -17.62
C VAL A 980 11.16 19.23 -18.35
N PRO A 981 12.16 18.90 -19.18
CA PRO A 981 12.21 17.60 -19.86
C PRO A 981 12.25 16.41 -18.90
N ASP A 982 13.05 16.50 -17.83
CA ASP A 982 13.17 15.50 -16.78
C ASP A 982 12.64 16.03 -15.45
N ARG A 983 12.32 15.13 -14.51
CA ARG A 983 11.85 15.52 -13.19
C ARG A 983 12.91 16.29 -12.42
N PRO A 984 12.66 17.55 -11.99
CA PRO A 984 13.62 18.33 -11.23
C PRO A 984 13.79 17.77 -9.81
N LEU A 985 15.04 17.60 -9.37
CA LEU A 985 15.39 17.20 -8.00
C LEU A 985 15.76 18.41 -7.16
N GLN A 986 16.52 19.35 -7.73
CA GLN A 986 16.88 20.59 -7.07
C GLN A 986 16.88 21.75 -8.06
N ILE A 987 16.46 22.91 -7.59
CA ILE A 987 16.46 24.15 -8.34
C ILE A 987 17.09 25.27 -7.52
N LEU A 988 17.85 26.15 -8.17
CA LEU A 988 18.41 27.33 -7.51
C LEU A 988 18.80 28.40 -8.55
N PHE A 989 18.79 29.65 -8.12
CA PHE A 989 19.20 30.76 -8.96
C PHE A 989 20.72 31.02 -8.90
N GLY A 990 21.32 31.28 -10.05
CA GLY A 990 22.74 31.59 -10.18
C GLY A 990 23.05 32.26 -11.52
N GLY A 991 24.22 32.02 -12.04
CA GLY A 991 24.77 32.75 -13.18
C GLY A 991 25.33 34.14 -12.80
N PRO A 992 26.04 34.81 -13.69
CA PRO A 992 26.69 36.11 -13.40
C PRO A 992 25.67 37.20 -12.96
N ASP A 993 24.46 37.15 -13.48
CA ASP A 993 23.36 38.08 -13.17
C ASP A 993 22.38 37.59 -12.08
N LYS A 994 22.62 36.37 -11.57
CA LYS A 994 21.76 35.67 -10.61
C LYS A 994 20.32 35.47 -11.10
N ARG A 995 20.12 35.43 -12.41
CA ARG A 995 18.80 35.23 -13.04
C ARG A 995 18.63 33.86 -13.71
N THR A 996 19.71 33.11 -13.82
CA THR A 996 19.65 31.76 -14.36
C THR A 996 19.12 30.81 -13.30
N LEU A 997 17.98 30.18 -13.56
CA LEU A 997 17.46 29.09 -12.75
C LEU A 997 18.13 27.80 -13.21
N PHE A 998 19.07 27.29 -12.42
CA PHE A 998 19.65 25.98 -12.62
C PHE A 998 18.66 24.88 -12.13
N ILE A 999 18.58 23.81 -12.90
CA ILE A 999 17.63 22.70 -12.66
C ILE A 999 18.42 21.41 -12.72
N LEU A 1000 18.56 20.77 -11.58
CA LEU A 1000 19.26 19.49 -11.42
C LEU A 1000 18.26 18.35 -11.46
N THR A 1001 18.57 17.32 -12.24
CA THR A 1001 17.74 16.11 -12.37
C THR A 1001 18.55 14.86 -12.02
N HIS A 1002 18.05 13.67 -12.29
CA HIS A 1002 18.83 12.45 -12.04
C HIS A 1002 20.09 12.39 -12.93
N HIS A 1003 19.97 12.77 -14.20
CA HIS A 1003 21.01 12.49 -15.18
C HIS A 1003 21.49 13.73 -15.95
N ALA A 1004 20.85 14.87 -15.77
CA ALA A 1004 21.15 16.07 -16.52
C ALA A 1004 21.05 17.36 -15.68
N LEU A 1005 21.81 18.36 -16.11
CA LEU A 1005 21.73 19.73 -15.64
C LEU A 1005 21.06 20.59 -16.72
N TYR A 1006 20.01 21.29 -16.34
CA TYR A 1006 19.30 22.23 -17.19
C TYR A 1006 19.37 23.66 -16.64
N ALA A 1007 19.01 24.62 -17.47
CA ALA A 1007 18.85 26.02 -17.10
C ALA A 1007 17.61 26.64 -17.74
N ALA A 1008 17.03 27.60 -17.04
CA ALA A 1008 15.98 28.47 -17.56
C ALA A 1008 16.23 29.93 -17.14
N LYS A 1009 15.67 30.90 -17.89
CA LYS A 1009 15.66 32.34 -17.53
C LYS A 1009 14.18 32.79 -17.46
N PRO A 1010 13.50 32.58 -16.31
CA PRO A 1010 12.07 32.85 -16.16
C PRO A 1010 11.71 34.34 -16.02
#